data_00c3d3fb97ec33adaaa7067c000589bf
#
_entry.id   00c3d3fb97ec33adaaa7067c000589bf
#
_cell.length_a   1.000
_cell.length_b   1.000
_cell.length_c   1.000
_cell.angle_alpha   90.00
_cell.angle_beta   90.00
_cell.angle_gamma   90.00
#
_symmetry.space_group_name_H-M   'P 1'
#
loop_
_entity.id
_entity.type
_entity.pdbx_description
1 polymer ?
#
loop_
_entity_poly.entity_id
_entity_poly.type
_entity_poly.pdbx_seq_one_letter_code
_entity_poly.pdbx_strand_id
1 'polypeptide(L)'
;MLTKSLTIIFLALGGFVYSQNWTGNVNSDWNNASNWSSWPLNNQDIVINPALYTGNAASPIISSNSTFSPAAVDLLNGADLIINANLTTQDDVNAIGIGTSITVNSGTFNVNPGNGGRLIIDLGATMLQTNGTVLVDERFIAGEDAVITINNGNASSGERLLMDLGGQFIQNGGTVSVAQTFAMADGNVNGPSKYTLNGGSLSITGEMGFENEAGNFEPTFILNGGTLTVNGTMFWFGAAPGSGTPRFISTGGTVSVNGIIENMLGSTVNMYMSIGGNSTFNYSGNLIQSINVTDSILQHGASSLVFTGTNSILNAGVFEANNNVITTFNGATTIGGTGSYKLATILIEPTKSLTLNQHLSLKNDFIKNGSFNAQTFNTSFVGTGLQQINGTGFTNFYDLSINNASDVLLQQAITVNHLLNLTLGKITSSTTNSIELVDNATTNGGNNLSFVNGPLKKTGNDAFFFPIGKNNLFAGLTITAPSTVASQYTAEYFDQAYSSLTPVVSPLSAVSPTGYWNLTKTLPSDQVQVELHWSDASLSGVSNCAALSVAHWDLSSWTSLLSTSAGSCVGNASGSVQTNQSTANSGIFTLGFYGNVSVQSFDVCFGDSVDVNGTYYSNALTLVDVYTAANGDDSTVISHIVVLPQNISNQSIQLCAGDSLIVGTSVYFLTGAYSDTLLAANGCDSLVQTLLFVGDVFNTSVTSNITGSTYTLSANQLGTTYQWINCLTGNAINGANAQTFSPTENGSYACVLFDGLCSDTTECIAINDLGTEQLLFGSVQLFPNPSENSFTINIQQEGTIDLSIYNSQGQEVMNIPSYSGGELVKHSFVPGIYTVHIQTTNGFSRLKLLVL
;
A
#
# COMPACT_ATOMS: atom_id res chain seq x y z
N MET A 1 -29.98 21.92 -9.92
CA MET A 1 -30.87 22.75 -10.73
C MET A 1 -30.49 24.20 -10.50
N LEU A 2 -29.70 24.71 -11.40
CA LEU A 2 -29.68 26.08 -11.88
C LEU A 2 -28.43 26.24 -12.74
N THR A 3 -28.50 25.68 -13.94
CA THR A 3 -27.68 26.08 -15.06
C THR A 3 -27.99 27.53 -15.40
N LYS A 4 -27.15 28.42 -14.98
CA LYS A 4 -26.95 29.70 -15.66
C LYS A 4 -25.49 29.79 -15.95
N SER A 5 -25.15 29.40 -17.18
CA SER A 5 -23.96 29.94 -17.86
C SER A 5 -23.95 31.42 -17.60
N LEU A 6 -23.01 31.89 -16.80
CA LEU A 6 -22.70 33.31 -16.71
C LEU A 6 -21.91 33.68 -17.97
N THR A 7 -22.62 33.71 -19.11
CA THR A 7 -22.14 34.47 -20.25
C THR A 7 -22.21 35.93 -19.82
N ILE A 8 -21.07 36.45 -19.36
CA ILE A 8 -20.91 37.88 -19.16
C ILE A 8 -20.85 38.51 -20.56
N ILE A 9 -22.05 38.79 -21.09
CA ILE A 9 -22.18 39.69 -22.24
C ILE A 9 -21.90 41.08 -21.72
N PHE A 10 -20.70 41.59 -22.01
CA PHE A 10 -20.43 43.04 -21.93
C PHE A 10 -21.35 43.75 -22.94
N LEU A 11 -22.54 44.14 -22.50
CA LEU A 11 -23.28 45.21 -23.18
C LEU A 11 -22.60 46.53 -22.86
N ALA A 12 -21.76 46.97 -23.80
CA ALA A 12 -21.37 48.36 -23.88
C ALA A 12 -22.61 49.19 -24.25
N LEU A 13 -23.41 49.63 -23.26
CA LEU A 13 -24.40 50.69 -23.41
C LEU A 13 -24.61 51.37 -22.07
N GLY A 14 -23.99 52.55 -21.97
CA GLY A 14 -24.50 53.75 -21.36
C GLY A 14 -25.24 53.67 -20.00
N GLY A 15 -24.50 53.57 -18.91
CA GLY A 15 -24.92 54.01 -17.59
C GLY A 15 -23.67 54.35 -16.81
N PHE A 16 -23.44 55.62 -16.54
CA PHE A 16 -22.29 56.10 -15.79
C PHE A 16 -22.34 55.60 -14.34
N VAL A 17 -21.76 54.46 -14.09
CA VAL A 17 -21.19 54.13 -12.79
C VAL A 17 -19.77 54.72 -12.82
N TYR A 18 -19.45 55.60 -11.87
CA TYR A 18 -18.13 56.23 -11.79
C TYR A 18 -17.11 55.19 -11.32
N SER A 19 -16.59 54.39 -12.23
CA SER A 19 -15.46 53.50 -11.92
C SER A 19 -14.18 54.36 -11.91
N GLN A 20 -13.30 54.14 -10.95
CA GLN A 20 -12.00 54.82 -10.90
C GLN A 20 -10.96 53.96 -11.62
N ASN A 21 -10.20 54.58 -12.52
CA ASN A 21 -9.21 53.86 -13.31
C ASN A 21 -7.80 54.08 -12.74
N TRP A 22 -7.06 53.01 -12.59
CA TRP A 22 -5.62 53.08 -12.36
C TRP A 22 -4.91 53.58 -13.61
N THR A 23 -4.15 54.65 -13.49
CA THR A 23 -3.41 55.24 -14.60
C THR A 23 -1.91 54.99 -14.54
N GLY A 24 -1.35 54.63 -13.37
CA GLY A 24 0.08 54.40 -13.16
C GLY A 24 0.97 55.57 -13.50
N ASN A 25 0.45 56.78 -13.38
CA ASN A 25 1.01 57.97 -13.98
C ASN A 25 2.36 58.42 -13.36
N VAL A 26 2.58 58.08 -12.08
CA VAL A 26 3.79 58.53 -11.35
C VAL A 26 4.68 57.38 -10.97
N ASN A 27 4.10 56.34 -10.37
CA ASN A 27 4.80 55.12 -9.88
C ASN A 27 3.82 53.96 -9.68
N SER A 28 4.27 52.88 -9.06
CA SER A 28 3.44 51.73 -8.71
C SER A 28 2.72 51.80 -7.35
N ASP A 29 2.86 52.94 -6.62
CA ASP A 29 2.29 53.06 -5.27
C ASP A 29 0.76 53.21 -5.32
N TRP A 30 0.05 52.23 -4.77
CA TRP A 30 -1.42 52.17 -4.65
C TRP A 30 -1.99 53.38 -3.92
N ASN A 31 -1.34 53.83 -2.87
CA ASN A 31 -1.79 54.96 -2.05
C ASN A 31 -1.40 56.35 -2.61
N ASN A 32 -0.83 56.45 -3.81
CA ASN A 32 -0.49 57.72 -4.43
C ASN A 32 -1.64 58.25 -5.32
N ALA A 33 -2.28 59.30 -4.92
CA ALA A 33 -3.41 59.93 -5.61
C ALA A 33 -3.17 60.25 -7.10
N SER A 34 -1.93 60.57 -7.50
CA SER A 34 -1.59 60.90 -8.87
C SER A 34 -1.55 59.68 -9.82
N ASN A 35 -1.69 58.47 -9.31
CA ASN A 35 -1.78 57.24 -10.09
C ASN A 35 -3.21 56.87 -10.48
N TRP A 36 -4.20 57.67 -10.14
CA TRP A 36 -5.61 57.43 -10.39
C TRP A 36 -6.23 58.47 -11.34
N SER A 37 -7.25 58.09 -12.08
CA SER A 37 -8.03 59.03 -12.91
C SER A 37 -8.73 60.11 -12.05
N SER A 38 -9.18 59.73 -10.86
CA SER A 38 -9.46 60.56 -9.71
C SER A 38 -9.22 59.75 -8.43
N TRP A 39 -8.97 60.38 -7.28
CA TRP A 39 -8.66 59.66 -6.04
C TRP A 39 -9.84 58.75 -5.63
N PRO A 40 -9.68 57.46 -5.52
CA PRO A 40 -10.73 56.57 -5.11
C PRO A 40 -11.20 56.87 -3.68
N LEU A 41 -12.50 56.86 -3.51
CA LEU A 41 -13.13 56.89 -2.19
C LEU A 41 -13.58 55.49 -1.81
N ASN A 42 -13.90 55.28 -0.54
CA ASN A 42 -14.53 54.03 -0.09
C ASN A 42 -15.82 53.75 -0.90
N ASN A 43 -16.09 52.49 -1.22
CA ASN A 43 -17.26 52.01 -1.95
C ASN A 43 -17.36 52.51 -3.43
N GLN A 44 -16.24 52.72 -4.08
CA GLN A 44 -16.19 52.97 -5.53
C GLN A 44 -15.53 51.81 -6.26
N ASP A 45 -16.07 51.50 -7.44
CA ASP A 45 -15.48 50.46 -8.31
C ASP A 45 -14.16 50.96 -8.90
N ILE A 46 -13.20 50.04 -8.99
CA ILE A 46 -11.87 50.32 -9.53
C ILE A 46 -11.61 49.43 -10.75
N VAL A 47 -11.06 50.05 -11.80
CA VAL A 47 -10.62 49.32 -12.99
C VAL A 47 -9.11 49.48 -13.17
N ILE A 48 -8.41 48.37 -13.27
CA ILE A 48 -6.98 48.28 -13.57
C ILE A 48 -6.84 47.67 -14.97
N ASN A 49 -6.49 48.48 -15.97
CA ASN A 49 -6.41 48.06 -17.35
C ASN A 49 -5.20 48.74 -18.01
N PRO A 50 -4.15 48.01 -18.44
CA PRO A 50 -2.97 48.60 -19.08
C PRO A 50 -3.28 49.48 -20.27
N ALA A 51 -4.40 49.28 -20.96
CA ALA A 51 -4.84 50.16 -22.04
C ALA A 51 -5.19 51.59 -21.60
N LEU A 52 -5.41 51.81 -20.29
CA LEU A 52 -5.74 53.08 -19.66
C LEU A 52 -4.53 53.71 -18.97
N TYR A 53 -3.36 53.10 -19.00
CA TYR A 53 -2.16 53.64 -18.36
C TYR A 53 -1.66 54.84 -19.11
N THR A 54 -1.28 55.86 -18.36
CA THR A 54 -0.67 57.09 -18.86
C THR A 54 0.64 57.32 -18.12
N GLY A 55 1.65 57.81 -18.77
CA GLY A 55 2.96 58.05 -18.15
C GLY A 55 3.84 56.79 -18.04
N ASN A 56 4.45 56.55 -16.88
CA ASN A 56 5.41 55.47 -16.65
C ASN A 56 4.78 54.06 -16.46
N ALA A 57 3.51 53.92 -16.71
CA ALA A 57 2.77 52.65 -16.86
C ALA A 57 3.24 51.51 -15.94
N ALA A 58 3.19 51.70 -14.64
CA ALA A 58 3.55 50.67 -13.66
C ALA A 58 2.30 50.00 -13.08
N SER A 59 2.31 48.70 -12.94
CA SER A 59 1.29 47.93 -12.24
C SER A 59 1.19 48.36 -10.76
N PRO A 60 -0.02 48.41 -10.16
CA PRO A 60 -0.19 48.85 -8.79
C PRO A 60 0.43 47.87 -7.77
N ILE A 61 1.11 48.44 -6.78
CA ILE A 61 1.71 47.72 -5.65
C ILE A 61 1.16 48.28 -4.34
N ILE A 62 0.57 47.44 -3.54
CA ILE A 62 0.12 47.76 -2.19
C ILE A 62 1.28 47.47 -1.24
N SER A 63 2.17 48.46 -1.01
CA SER A 63 3.34 48.31 -0.14
C SER A 63 3.12 48.75 1.30
N SER A 64 2.02 49.45 1.56
CA SER A 64 1.47 49.79 2.87
C SER A 64 -0.04 49.59 2.85
N ASN A 65 -0.70 49.50 4.01
CA ASN A 65 -2.14 49.30 4.08
C ASN A 65 -2.89 50.30 3.19
N SER A 66 -3.87 49.81 2.42
CA SER A 66 -4.68 50.66 1.58
C SER A 66 -5.39 51.72 2.44
N THR A 67 -5.35 52.97 1.99
CA THR A 67 -5.98 54.10 2.67
C THR A 67 -7.47 54.26 2.34
N PHE A 68 -7.98 53.40 1.46
CA PHE A 68 -9.38 53.32 1.07
C PHE A 68 -9.78 51.86 0.83
N SER A 69 -11.07 51.60 0.90
CA SER A 69 -11.66 50.29 0.62
C SER A 69 -12.52 50.39 -0.63
N PRO A 70 -12.04 49.91 -1.80
CA PRO A 70 -12.84 49.92 -3.03
C PRO A 70 -14.12 49.09 -2.90
N ALA A 71 -15.15 49.41 -3.69
CA ALA A 71 -16.28 48.53 -3.85
C ALA A 71 -15.82 47.26 -4.62
N ALA A 72 -15.79 47.26 -5.93
CA ALA A 72 -15.23 46.20 -6.73
C ALA A 72 -13.84 46.57 -7.27
N VAL A 73 -13.04 45.54 -7.64
CA VAL A 73 -11.76 45.72 -8.34
C VAL A 73 -11.73 44.81 -9.56
N ASP A 74 -11.69 45.42 -10.76
CA ASP A 74 -11.59 44.71 -12.03
C ASP A 74 -10.19 44.88 -12.63
N LEU A 75 -9.47 43.77 -12.83
CA LEU A 75 -8.20 43.67 -13.53
C LEU A 75 -8.44 43.09 -14.92
N LEU A 76 -8.03 43.79 -15.94
CA LEU A 76 -8.32 43.44 -17.34
C LEU A 76 -7.07 43.56 -18.22
N ASN A 77 -7.06 42.84 -19.33
CA ASN A 77 -6.09 43.02 -20.45
C ASN A 77 -4.61 42.93 -20.04
N GLY A 78 -4.26 41.97 -19.20
CA GLY A 78 -2.89 41.78 -18.75
C GLY A 78 -2.46 42.71 -17.60
N ALA A 79 -3.40 43.20 -16.80
CA ALA A 79 -3.11 43.99 -15.60
C ALA A 79 -2.53 43.15 -14.48
N ASP A 80 -1.59 43.71 -13.73
CA ASP A 80 -1.05 43.10 -12.51
C ASP A 80 -1.45 43.89 -11.26
N LEU A 81 -1.73 43.18 -10.17
CA LEU A 81 -1.90 43.74 -8.84
C LEU A 81 -0.99 43.04 -7.85
N ILE A 82 -0.09 43.76 -7.21
CA ILE A 82 0.84 43.21 -6.21
C ILE A 82 0.46 43.71 -4.81
N ILE A 83 0.21 42.78 -3.92
CA ILE A 83 -0.24 43.03 -2.54
C ILE A 83 0.86 42.61 -1.56
N ASN A 84 1.53 43.63 -0.97
CA ASN A 84 2.55 43.44 0.07
C ASN A 84 2.11 43.95 1.45
N ALA A 85 0.88 44.47 1.55
CA ALA A 85 0.28 44.95 2.78
C ALA A 85 -1.24 44.69 2.77
N ASN A 86 -2.05 45.32 3.63
CA ASN A 86 -3.47 45.02 3.71
C ASN A 86 -4.28 45.77 2.64
N LEU A 87 -5.14 45.02 1.95
CA LEU A 87 -6.21 45.52 1.08
C LEU A 87 -7.54 44.90 1.49
N THR A 88 -8.56 45.71 1.67
CA THR A 88 -9.95 45.27 1.87
C THR A 88 -10.84 45.88 0.79
N THR A 89 -11.64 45.06 0.13
CA THR A 89 -12.69 45.50 -0.83
C THR A 89 -14.06 45.39 -0.20
N GLN A 90 -15.06 46.05 -0.77
CA GLN A 90 -16.44 46.04 -0.28
C GLN A 90 -17.35 45.20 -1.17
N ASP A 91 -16.84 44.68 -2.29
CA ASP A 91 -17.55 43.83 -3.25
C ASP A 91 -16.51 42.91 -3.96
N ASP A 92 -16.86 42.38 -5.12
CA ASP A 92 -16.09 41.42 -5.90
C ASP A 92 -14.72 41.94 -6.36
N VAL A 93 -13.78 40.99 -6.52
CA VAL A 93 -12.51 41.25 -7.21
C VAL A 93 -12.42 40.29 -8.40
N ASN A 94 -12.24 40.80 -9.59
CA ASN A 94 -12.19 40.08 -10.83
C ASN A 94 -10.82 40.31 -11.52
N ALA A 95 -10.10 39.24 -11.81
CA ALA A 95 -8.93 39.21 -12.69
C ALA A 95 -9.26 38.40 -13.93
N ILE A 96 -9.30 39.05 -15.08
CA ILE A 96 -9.86 38.49 -16.31
C ILE A 96 -8.90 38.62 -17.48
N GLY A 97 -8.62 37.55 -18.16
CA GLY A 97 -7.87 37.50 -19.40
C GLY A 97 -6.41 37.09 -19.27
N ILE A 98 -5.86 36.54 -20.34
CA ILE A 98 -4.46 36.12 -20.41
C ILE A 98 -3.50 37.26 -20.06
N GLY A 99 -2.52 36.98 -19.22
CA GLY A 99 -1.53 37.97 -18.74
C GLY A 99 -1.99 38.80 -17.55
N THR A 100 -3.26 38.75 -17.17
CA THR A 100 -3.76 39.41 -15.96
C THR A 100 -3.34 38.63 -14.71
N SER A 101 -2.85 39.32 -13.66
CA SER A 101 -2.39 38.63 -12.47
C SER A 101 -2.67 39.37 -11.16
N ILE A 102 -2.86 38.57 -10.08
CA ILE A 102 -2.83 39.05 -8.70
C ILE A 102 -1.71 38.31 -7.96
N THR A 103 -0.82 39.09 -7.33
CA THR A 103 0.25 38.51 -6.49
C THR A 103 0.10 38.98 -5.04
N VAL A 104 -0.05 38.04 -4.11
CA VAL A 104 -0.12 38.33 -2.67
C VAL A 104 1.18 37.84 -2.01
N ASN A 105 2.07 38.77 -1.67
CA ASN A 105 3.35 38.47 -1.04
C ASN A 105 3.30 38.51 0.49
N SER A 106 2.49 39.44 1.03
CA SER A 106 2.32 39.59 2.49
C SER A 106 1.07 40.40 2.81
N GLY A 107 0.74 40.55 4.10
CA GLY A 107 -0.44 41.26 4.57
C GLY A 107 -1.73 40.46 4.40
N THR A 108 -2.87 41.16 4.44
CA THR A 108 -4.20 40.56 4.32
C THR A 108 -4.93 41.13 3.12
N PHE A 109 -5.25 40.28 2.16
CA PHE A 109 -6.17 40.61 1.08
C PHE A 109 -7.58 40.09 1.48
N ASN A 110 -8.47 41.04 1.78
CA ASN A 110 -9.80 40.73 2.32
C ASN A 110 -10.88 41.21 1.34
N VAL A 111 -11.61 40.25 0.75
CA VAL A 111 -12.62 40.49 -0.27
C VAL A 111 -13.98 40.48 0.38
N ASN A 112 -14.56 41.65 0.55
CA ASN A 112 -15.90 41.99 1.04
C ASN A 112 -16.30 41.27 2.35
N PRO A 113 -15.68 41.58 3.49
CA PRO A 113 -15.98 40.92 4.75
C PRO A 113 -17.43 41.14 5.22
N GLY A 114 -18.25 40.07 5.21
CA GLY A 114 -19.62 40.05 5.75
C GLY A 114 -20.73 40.48 4.79
N ASN A 115 -20.46 40.66 3.48
CA ASN A 115 -21.48 41.07 2.50
C ASN A 115 -21.48 40.22 1.18
N GLY A 116 -20.81 39.10 1.11
CA GLY A 116 -20.89 38.17 0.01
C GLY A 116 -19.94 38.47 -1.16
N GLY A 117 -18.70 38.93 -0.89
CA GLY A 117 -17.72 39.26 -1.92
C GLY A 117 -17.06 38.03 -2.54
N ARG A 118 -16.81 38.09 -3.85
CA ARG A 118 -16.23 36.99 -4.64
C ARG A 118 -14.85 37.42 -5.17
N LEU A 119 -13.93 36.48 -5.15
CA LEU A 119 -12.65 36.60 -5.86
C LEU A 119 -12.72 35.66 -7.09
N ILE A 120 -12.68 36.28 -8.28
CA ILE A 120 -12.82 35.58 -9.57
C ILE A 120 -11.54 35.77 -10.37
N ILE A 121 -10.87 34.69 -10.68
CA ILE A 121 -9.73 34.62 -11.58
C ILE A 121 -10.19 33.84 -12.81
N ASP A 122 -10.20 34.43 -13.99
CA ASP A 122 -10.93 33.90 -15.15
C ASP A 122 -10.24 34.17 -16.48
N LEU A 123 -10.61 33.46 -17.54
CA LEU A 123 -10.15 33.61 -18.93
C LEU A 123 -8.60 33.63 -19.04
N GLY A 124 -7.94 32.68 -18.39
CA GLY A 124 -6.49 32.53 -18.40
C GLY A 124 -5.73 33.49 -17.51
N ALA A 125 -6.40 34.22 -16.61
CA ALA A 125 -5.74 35.02 -15.60
C ALA A 125 -5.05 34.16 -14.53
N THR A 126 -4.13 34.75 -13.76
CA THR A 126 -3.37 34.00 -12.74
C THR A 126 -3.43 34.67 -11.38
N MET A 127 -3.35 33.89 -10.32
CA MET A 127 -3.12 34.38 -8.98
C MET A 127 -1.95 33.66 -8.33
N LEU A 128 -1.04 34.37 -7.69
CA LEU A 128 0.06 33.81 -6.92
C LEU A 128 0.03 34.35 -5.49
N GLN A 129 -0.13 33.48 -4.51
CA GLN A 129 0.08 33.78 -3.10
C GLN A 129 1.41 33.19 -2.64
N THR A 130 2.40 34.05 -2.38
CA THR A 130 3.70 33.58 -1.85
C THR A 130 3.68 33.51 -0.33
N ASN A 131 2.91 34.38 0.33
CA ASN A 131 2.69 34.44 1.77
C ASN A 131 1.48 35.35 2.07
N GLY A 132 1.24 35.67 3.37
CA GLY A 132 0.14 36.56 3.77
C GLY A 132 -1.18 35.80 3.90
N THR A 133 -2.28 36.55 3.88
CA THR A 133 -3.63 35.99 4.08
C THR A 133 -4.58 36.50 3.00
N VAL A 134 -5.35 35.58 2.40
CA VAL A 134 -6.43 35.87 1.45
C VAL A 134 -7.74 35.44 2.10
N LEU A 135 -8.65 36.38 2.32
CA LEU A 135 -9.97 36.14 2.90
C LEU A 135 -11.03 36.49 1.86
N VAL A 136 -11.83 35.51 1.47
CA VAL A 136 -12.94 35.71 0.53
C VAL A 136 -14.25 35.37 1.25
N ASP A 137 -15.19 36.29 1.31
CA ASP A 137 -16.38 36.12 2.12
C ASP A 137 -17.36 35.11 1.53
N GLU A 138 -17.61 35.13 0.22
CA GLU A 138 -18.53 34.21 -0.46
C GLU A 138 -17.76 33.16 -1.27
N ARG A 139 -17.31 33.52 -2.48
CA ARG A 139 -16.78 32.56 -3.46
C ARG A 139 -15.37 32.92 -3.93
N PHE A 140 -14.50 31.92 -3.88
CA PHE A 140 -13.19 31.95 -4.49
C PHE A 140 -13.22 31.09 -5.75
N ILE A 141 -13.05 31.67 -6.93
CA ILE A 141 -13.31 31.01 -8.22
C ILE A 141 -12.05 31.03 -9.08
N ALA A 142 -11.62 29.85 -9.53
CA ALA A 142 -10.73 29.66 -10.67
C ALA A 142 -11.59 29.27 -11.88
N GLY A 143 -11.87 30.23 -12.75
CA GLY A 143 -12.71 30.07 -13.94
C GLY A 143 -11.92 29.55 -15.13
N GLU A 144 -12.37 29.91 -16.37
CA GLU A 144 -11.86 29.40 -17.63
C GLU A 144 -10.33 29.58 -17.75
N ASP A 145 -9.60 28.47 -17.85
CA ASP A 145 -8.13 28.40 -17.97
C ASP A 145 -7.33 29.18 -16.91
N ALA A 146 -7.97 29.61 -15.82
CA ALA A 146 -7.32 30.34 -14.75
C ALA A 146 -6.36 29.46 -13.94
N VAL A 147 -5.29 30.07 -13.42
CA VAL A 147 -4.34 29.37 -12.54
C VAL A 147 -4.15 30.12 -11.23
N ILE A 148 -4.52 29.49 -10.13
CA ILE A 148 -4.28 29.99 -8.78
C ILE A 148 -3.19 29.16 -8.14
N THR A 149 -2.15 29.82 -7.62
CA THR A 149 -1.03 29.15 -6.93
C THR A 149 -0.85 29.70 -5.52
N ILE A 150 -0.92 28.84 -4.53
CA ILE A 150 -0.64 29.15 -3.12
C ILE A 150 0.68 28.48 -2.74
N ASN A 151 1.74 29.25 -2.56
CA ASN A 151 3.03 28.71 -2.10
C ASN A 151 3.11 28.66 -0.58
N ASN A 152 2.54 29.65 0.11
CA ASN A 152 2.49 29.74 1.56
C ASN A 152 1.40 30.75 2.00
N GLY A 153 1.21 30.91 3.33
CA GLY A 153 0.20 31.79 3.91
C GLY A 153 -1.16 31.10 4.07
N ASN A 154 -2.20 31.92 4.29
CA ASN A 154 -3.54 31.40 4.52
C ASN A 154 -4.49 31.92 3.43
N ALA A 155 -5.35 31.07 2.92
CA ALA A 155 -6.46 31.45 2.05
C ALA A 155 -7.76 30.87 2.58
N SER A 156 -8.86 31.62 2.52
CA SER A 156 -10.17 31.12 2.95
C SER A 156 -11.28 31.57 2.02
N SER A 157 -12.29 30.68 1.89
CA SER A 157 -13.58 30.99 1.29
C SER A 157 -14.69 30.76 2.31
N GLY A 158 -15.53 31.76 2.54
CA GLY A 158 -16.62 31.68 3.50
C GLY A 158 -17.77 30.79 3.04
N GLU A 159 -17.96 30.66 1.72
CA GLU A 159 -18.96 29.77 1.16
C GLU A 159 -18.36 28.75 0.23
N ARG A 160 -17.90 29.14 -0.97
CA ARG A 160 -17.52 28.19 -2.02
C ARG A 160 -16.13 28.48 -2.60
N LEU A 161 -15.30 27.44 -2.70
CA LEU A 161 -14.12 27.42 -3.56
C LEU A 161 -14.48 26.59 -4.79
N LEU A 162 -14.41 27.21 -5.97
CA LEU A 162 -14.83 26.61 -7.22
C LEU A 162 -13.70 26.62 -8.25
N MET A 163 -13.43 25.49 -8.86
CA MET A 163 -12.68 25.34 -10.11
C MET A 163 -13.67 24.98 -11.20
N ASP A 164 -13.73 25.77 -12.28
CA ASP A 164 -14.68 25.59 -13.38
C ASP A 164 -13.98 25.83 -14.72
N LEU A 165 -14.51 25.28 -15.82
CA LEU A 165 -14.07 25.54 -17.20
C LEU A 165 -12.54 25.37 -17.43
N GLY A 166 -11.90 24.39 -16.81
CA GLY A 166 -10.46 24.17 -16.91
C GLY A 166 -9.63 24.96 -15.89
N GLY A 167 -10.26 25.65 -14.96
CA GLY A 167 -9.57 26.37 -13.89
C GLY A 167 -8.70 25.47 -13.02
N GLN A 168 -7.51 25.96 -12.65
CA GLN A 168 -6.52 25.19 -11.89
C GLN A 168 -6.19 25.88 -10.57
N PHE A 169 -6.10 25.10 -9.50
CA PHE A 169 -5.63 25.54 -8.20
C PHE A 169 -4.46 24.69 -7.74
N ILE A 170 -3.33 25.31 -7.46
CA ILE A 170 -2.09 24.64 -7.04
C ILE A 170 -1.71 25.11 -5.65
N GLN A 171 -1.75 24.26 -4.68
CA GLN A 171 -1.34 24.52 -3.31
C GLN A 171 -0.01 23.82 -3.01
N ASN A 172 1.07 24.60 -2.92
CA ASN A 172 2.41 24.10 -2.59
C ASN A 172 2.68 24.11 -1.08
N GLY A 173 1.97 24.95 -0.34
CA GLY A 173 2.11 25.10 1.11
C GLY A 173 0.97 25.94 1.70
N GLY A 174 1.15 26.41 2.94
CA GLY A 174 0.16 27.21 3.64
C GLY A 174 -1.13 26.49 4.01
N THR A 175 -2.15 27.27 4.33
CA THR A 175 -3.47 26.75 4.73
C THR A 175 -4.56 27.30 3.81
N VAL A 176 -5.38 26.41 3.26
CA VAL A 176 -6.61 26.78 2.54
C VAL A 176 -7.80 26.25 3.33
N SER A 177 -8.78 27.12 3.60
CA SER A 177 -10.00 26.73 4.31
C SER A 177 -11.26 27.13 3.54
N VAL A 178 -12.21 26.20 3.45
CA VAL A 178 -13.50 26.37 2.76
C VAL A 178 -14.61 26.08 3.77
N ALA A 179 -15.45 27.07 4.02
CA ALA A 179 -16.46 26.92 5.06
C ALA A 179 -17.67 26.05 4.64
N GLN A 180 -18.11 26.15 3.38
CA GLN A 180 -19.28 25.41 2.92
C GLN A 180 -18.92 24.42 1.80
N THR A 181 -18.72 24.85 0.56
CA THR A 181 -18.59 23.96 -0.59
C THR A 181 -17.26 24.15 -1.31
N PHE A 182 -16.51 23.07 -1.44
CA PHE A 182 -15.42 22.94 -2.39
C PHE A 182 -15.97 22.21 -3.62
N ALA A 183 -15.94 22.83 -4.79
CA ALA A 183 -16.49 22.23 -5.99
C ALA A 183 -15.48 22.25 -7.14
N MET A 184 -15.40 21.13 -7.80
CA MET A 184 -14.73 20.98 -9.08
C MET A 184 -15.80 20.69 -10.11
N ALA A 185 -16.10 21.70 -10.93
CA ALA A 185 -17.08 21.61 -11.98
C ALA A 185 -16.39 21.61 -13.33
N ASP A 186 -16.99 21.01 -14.34
CA ASP A 186 -16.47 20.97 -15.69
C ASP A 186 -17.54 21.34 -16.70
N GLY A 187 -17.40 22.52 -17.24
CA GLY A 187 -18.34 23.14 -18.19
C GLY A 187 -17.81 23.22 -19.62
N ASN A 188 -17.25 22.19 -20.16
CA ASN A 188 -17.18 21.92 -21.61
C ASN A 188 -16.19 22.64 -22.54
N VAL A 189 -15.24 23.52 -22.14
CA VAL A 189 -14.59 24.29 -23.21
C VAL A 189 -13.09 24.07 -23.40
N ASN A 190 -12.26 24.03 -22.36
CA ASN A 190 -10.79 24.13 -22.60
C ASN A 190 -9.93 23.14 -21.83
N GLY A 191 -10.47 22.23 -21.05
CA GLY A 191 -9.70 21.23 -20.28
C GLY A 191 -10.31 20.91 -18.93
N PRO A 192 -9.79 19.90 -18.22
CA PRO A 192 -10.34 19.49 -16.94
C PRO A 192 -9.98 20.48 -15.83
N SER A 193 -10.95 20.85 -15.03
CA SER A 193 -10.73 21.58 -13.78
C SER A 193 -9.85 20.77 -12.84
N LYS A 194 -8.87 21.41 -12.18
CA LYS A 194 -7.85 20.71 -11.43
C LYS A 194 -7.48 21.38 -10.12
N TYR A 195 -7.47 20.63 -9.04
CA TYR A 195 -6.81 21.02 -7.79
C TYR A 195 -5.59 20.14 -7.52
N THR A 196 -4.44 20.75 -7.24
CA THR A 196 -3.22 20.02 -6.88
C THR A 196 -2.71 20.49 -5.52
N LEU A 197 -2.76 19.59 -4.54
CA LEU A 197 -2.21 19.82 -3.20
C LEU A 197 -0.85 19.14 -3.09
N ASN A 198 0.21 19.95 -3.16
CA ASN A 198 1.60 19.47 -3.03
C ASN A 198 2.10 19.56 -1.58
N GLY A 199 1.53 20.46 -0.78
CA GLY A 199 1.91 20.67 0.62
C GLY A 199 0.95 21.60 1.36
N GLY A 200 1.16 21.79 2.66
CA GLY A 200 0.28 22.57 3.51
C GLY A 200 -1.00 21.83 3.89
N SER A 201 -2.09 22.56 4.15
CA SER A 201 -3.36 21.99 4.56
C SER A 201 -4.55 22.59 3.80
N LEU A 202 -5.46 21.72 3.37
CA LEU A 202 -6.78 22.09 2.85
C LEU A 202 -7.84 21.56 3.81
N SER A 203 -8.66 22.44 4.36
CA SER A 203 -9.76 22.09 5.24
C SER A 203 -11.10 22.52 4.66
N ILE A 204 -12.02 21.60 4.49
CA ILE A 204 -13.36 21.81 3.96
C ILE A 204 -14.34 21.44 5.09
N THR A 205 -15.07 22.44 5.59
CA THR A 205 -16.03 22.23 6.67
C THR A 205 -17.33 21.62 6.16
N GLY A 206 -17.80 22.06 4.99
CA GLY A 206 -18.97 21.52 4.32
C GLY A 206 -18.63 20.44 3.30
N GLU A 207 -19.12 20.53 2.09
CA GLU A 207 -19.09 19.51 1.07
C GLU A 207 -17.91 19.64 0.11
N MET A 208 -17.42 18.51 -0.42
CA MET A 208 -16.47 18.44 -1.51
C MET A 208 -17.12 17.76 -2.71
N GLY A 209 -17.41 18.51 -3.76
CA GLY A 209 -18.10 18.04 -4.94
C GLY A 209 -17.17 17.86 -6.15
N PHE A 210 -17.35 16.74 -6.84
CA PHE A 210 -16.80 16.44 -8.15
C PHE A 210 -17.97 16.44 -9.15
N GLU A 211 -18.19 17.59 -9.79
CA GLU A 211 -19.34 17.83 -10.64
C GLU A 211 -18.93 17.82 -12.11
N ASN A 212 -19.62 17.05 -12.95
CA ASN A 212 -19.41 17.04 -14.39
C ASN A 212 -20.76 17.24 -15.10
N GLU A 213 -21.05 18.48 -15.50
CA GLU A 213 -22.36 18.84 -16.02
C GLU A 213 -22.53 18.56 -17.51
N ALA A 214 -21.47 18.62 -18.33
CA ALA A 214 -21.65 18.52 -19.78
C ALA A 214 -20.39 18.18 -20.60
N GLY A 215 -19.27 17.76 -20.04
CA GLY A 215 -18.01 17.67 -20.77
C GLY A 215 -17.39 16.26 -20.86
N ASN A 216 -16.51 16.09 -21.84
CA ASN A 216 -15.66 14.91 -21.96
C ASN A 216 -14.43 14.99 -21.06
N PHE A 217 -14.26 16.06 -20.29
CA PHE A 217 -13.11 16.29 -19.41
C PHE A 217 -13.37 15.69 -18.02
N GLU A 218 -12.32 15.42 -17.30
CA GLU A 218 -12.35 14.74 -15.99
C GLU A 218 -11.84 15.68 -14.90
N PRO A 219 -12.72 16.39 -14.16
CA PRO A 219 -12.31 17.18 -13.02
C PRO A 219 -11.45 16.34 -12.10
N THR A 220 -10.24 16.82 -11.74
CA THR A 220 -9.26 16.00 -11.05
C THR A 220 -8.67 16.71 -9.82
N PHE A 221 -8.87 16.11 -8.66
CA PHE A 221 -8.16 16.47 -7.44
C PHE A 221 -6.91 15.58 -7.27
N ILE A 222 -5.75 16.20 -7.08
CA ILE A 222 -4.48 15.49 -6.86
C ILE A 222 -3.89 15.92 -5.52
N LEU A 223 -3.66 14.95 -4.65
CA LEU A 223 -2.90 15.11 -3.41
C LEU A 223 -1.52 14.47 -3.57
N ASN A 224 -0.49 15.28 -3.71
CA ASN A 224 0.91 14.81 -3.72
C ASN A 224 1.56 14.88 -2.34
N GLY A 225 1.06 15.76 -1.47
CA GLY A 225 1.56 15.95 -0.10
C GLY A 225 0.64 16.85 0.71
N GLY A 226 1.01 17.12 1.97
CA GLY A 226 0.20 17.94 2.86
C GLY A 226 -1.01 17.19 3.46
N THR A 227 -2.03 17.94 3.87
CA THR A 227 -3.21 17.39 4.56
C THR A 227 -4.50 17.91 3.94
N LEU A 228 -5.39 16.99 3.58
CA LEU A 228 -6.78 17.28 3.22
C LEU A 228 -7.72 16.84 4.36
N THR A 229 -8.60 17.72 4.80
CA THR A 229 -9.68 17.38 5.74
C THR A 229 -11.02 17.78 5.14
N VAL A 230 -11.95 16.84 5.04
CA VAL A 230 -13.32 17.05 4.60
C VAL A 230 -14.26 16.64 5.74
N ASN A 231 -14.99 17.60 6.30
CA ASN A 231 -15.92 17.32 7.42
C ASN A 231 -17.32 16.96 6.94
N GLY A 232 -17.77 17.50 5.81
CA GLY A 232 -19.03 17.16 5.19
C GLY A 232 -18.94 16.05 4.15
N THR A 233 -19.91 16.02 3.23
CA THR A 233 -20.00 15.01 2.18
C THR A 233 -18.95 15.21 1.10
N MET A 234 -18.32 14.12 0.66
CA MET A 234 -17.52 14.06 -0.54
C MET A 234 -18.31 13.32 -1.62
N PHE A 235 -18.68 13.98 -2.72
CA PHE A 235 -19.62 13.41 -3.68
C PHE A 235 -19.19 13.55 -5.14
N TRP A 236 -19.68 12.62 -5.96
CA TRP A 236 -19.59 12.62 -7.42
C TRP A 236 -20.97 12.82 -8.02
N PHE A 237 -21.09 13.75 -8.95
CA PHE A 237 -22.34 14.03 -9.62
C PHE A 237 -22.14 14.43 -11.08
N GLY A 238 -22.96 13.91 -11.98
CA GLY A 238 -23.01 14.32 -13.38
C GLY A 238 -24.39 14.12 -13.96
N ALA A 239 -24.85 15.08 -14.75
CA ALA A 239 -26.20 15.09 -15.30
C ALA A 239 -26.28 14.63 -16.76
N ALA A 240 -25.18 14.64 -17.52
CA ALA A 240 -25.17 14.31 -18.93
C ALA A 240 -24.59 12.92 -19.21
N PRO A 241 -25.25 12.08 -20.02
CA PRO A 241 -24.68 10.80 -20.47
C PRO A 241 -23.40 11.00 -21.31
N GLY A 242 -22.36 10.23 -21.00
CA GLY A 242 -21.06 10.29 -21.71
C GLY A 242 -20.08 11.31 -21.16
N SER A 243 -20.38 11.95 -20.03
CA SER A 243 -19.42 12.79 -19.31
C SER A 243 -18.20 11.99 -18.87
N GLY A 244 -17.01 12.61 -18.85
CA GLY A 244 -15.78 12.02 -18.33
C GLY A 244 -15.92 11.65 -16.85
N THR A 245 -15.00 10.84 -16.34
CA THR A 245 -14.99 10.38 -14.95
C THR A 245 -14.23 11.35 -14.05
N PRO A 246 -14.88 12.08 -13.16
CA PRO A 246 -14.20 12.93 -12.19
C PRO A 246 -13.32 12.09 -11.26
N ARG A 247 -12.12 12.60 -10.89
CA ARG A 247 -11.09 11.81 -10.22
C ARG A 247 -10.61 12.44 -8.92
N PHE A 248 -10.55 11.63 -7.88
CA PHE A 248 -9.75 11.88 -6.70
C PHE A 248 -8.50 10.99 -6.73
N ILE A 249 -7.32 11.59 -6.67
CA ILE A 249 -6.04 10.87 -6.74
C ILE A 249 -5.15 11.35 -5.59
N SER A 250 -4.71 10.44 -4.72
CA SER A 250 -3.67 10.73 -3.74
C SER A 250 -2.41 9.91 -4.03
N THR A 251 -1.26 10.57 -4.02
CA THR A 251 0.05 9.94 -4.20
C THR A 251 0.97 10.15 -2.99
N GLY A 252 0.57 11.02 -2.07
CA GLY A 252 1.26 11.30 -0.80
C GLY A 252 0.36 12.10 0.13
N GLY A 253 0.86 12.45 1.31
CA GLY A 253 0.13 13.25 2.30
C GLY A 253 -0.95 12.49 3.07
N THR A 254 -1.80 13.23 3.76
CA THR A 254 -2.86 12.69 4.60
C THR A 254 -4.21 13.21 4.17
N VAL A 255 -5.17 12.32 4.02
CA VAL A 255 -6.60 12.62 3.80
C VAL A 255 -7.38 12.21 5.04
N SER A 256 -8.28 13.06 5.48
CA SER A 256 -9.26 12.76 6.52
C SER A 256 -10.65 13.15 6.04
N VAL A 257 -11.54 12.18 5.89
CA VAL A 257 -12.94 12.41 5.52
C VAL A 257 -13.83 11.97 6.67
N ASN A 258 -14.56 12.94 7.23
CA ASN A 258 -15.43 12.74 8.39
C ASN A 258 -16.91 12.60 8.01
N GLY A 259 -17.29 13.02 6.81
CA GLY A 259 -18.62 12.91 6.26
C GLY A 259 -18.85 11.70 5.37
N ILE A 260 -19.93 11.71 4.62
CA ILE A 260 -20.29 10.66 3.66
C ILE A 260 -19.37 10.76 2.44
N ILE A 261 -19.06 9.61 1.84
CA ILE A 261 -18.48 9.52 0.49
C ILE A 261 -19.51 8.85 -0.41
N GLU A 262 -19.94 9.52 -1.47
CA GLU A 262 -21.01 8.95 -2.32
C GLU A 262 -20.88 9.33 -3.80
N ASN A 263 -21.28 8.42 -4.67
CA ASN A 263 -21.75 8.74 -6.01
C ASN A 263 -23.27 9.01 -5.89
N MET A 264 -23.70 10.23 -6.17
CA MET A 264 -25.06 10.68 -5.90
C MET A 264 -26.10 9.91 -6.76
N LEU A 265 -27.24 9.64 -6.17
CA LEU A 265 -28.33 8.97 -6.88
C LEU A 265 -28.78 9.76 -8.11
N GLY A 266 -28.82 9.08 -9.27
CA GLY A 266 -29.10 9.68 -10.56
C GLY A 266 -27.87 10.26 -11.27
N SER A 267 -26.68 10.15 -10.68
CA SER A 267 -25.42 10.54 -11.34
C SER A 267 -25.16 9.66 -12.56
N THR A 268 -24.75 10.30 -13.65
CA THR A 268 -24.35 9.62 -14.90
C THR A 268 -22.83 9.43 -14.99
N VAL A 269 -22.06 10.01 -14.06
CA VAL A 269 -20.60 9.85 -14.00
C VAL A 269 -20.21 8.76 -13.03
N ASN A 270 -19.00 8.21 -13.24
CA ASN A 270 -18.43 7.21 -12.35
C ASN A 270 -17.67 7.89 -11.20
N MET A 271 -17.71 7.28 -10.03
CA MET A 271 -16.83 7.63 -8.93
C MET A 271 -15.47 6.98 -9.14
N TYR A 272 -14.41 7.79 -9.18
CA TYR A 272 -13.05 7.29 -9.25
C TYR A 272 -12.23 7.82 -8.08
N MET A 273 -11.78 6.92 -7.20
CA MET A 273 -10.87 7.22 -6.10
C MET A 273 -9.61 6.37 -6.22
N SER A 274 -8.46 7.02 -6.26
CA SER A 274 -7.15 6.36 -6.29
C SER A 274 -6.33 6.80 -5.07
N ILE A 275 -6.07 5.86 -4.16
CA ILE A 275 -5.31 6.06 -2.93
C ILE A 275 -3.96 5.37 -3.12
N GLY A 276 -2.92 6.13 -3.41
CA GLY A 276 -1.64 5.58 -3.86
C GLY A 276 -0.42 6.24 -3.23
N GLY A 277 0.76 5.91 -3.74
CA GLY A 277 2.04 6.42 -3.24
C GLY A 277 2.24 6.10 -1.76
N ASN A 278 2.61 7.09 -0.97
CA ASN A 278 2.76 7.02 0.49
C ASN A 278 1.61 7.73 1.23
N SER A 279 0.45 7.86 0.59
CA SER A 279 -0.67 8.57 1.19
C SER A 279 -1.31 7.78 2.33
N THR A 280 -1.82 8.52 3.33
CA THR A 280 -2.68 7.99 4.39
C THR A 280 -4.09 8.52 4.21
N PHE A 281 -5.06 7.63 4.07
CA PHE A 281 -6.47 7.99 3.96
C PHE A 281 -7.24 7.49 5.19
N ASN A 282 -7.69 8.43 6.03
CA ASN A 282 -8.48 8.16 7.22
C ASN A 282 -9.95 8.47 6.93
N TYR A 283 -10.81 7.48 7.11
CA TYR A 283 -12.24 7.61 6.96
C TYR A 283 -12.96 7.40 8.30
N SER A 284 -13.67 8.42 8.76
CA SER A 284 -14.48 8.38 9.99
C SER A 284 -15.97 8.59 9.76
N GLY A 285 -16.37 8.85 8.51
CA GLY A 285 -17.77 8.99 8.13
C GLY A 285 -18.57 7.68 8.30
N ASN A 286 -19.88 7.77 8.17
CA ASN A 286 -20.76 6.62 8.41
C ASN A 286 -21.13 5.84 7.14
N LEU A 287 -20.94 6.41 5.94
CA LEU A 287 -21.34 5.78 4.69
C LEU A 287 -20.34 6.07 3.55
N ILE A 288 -19.90 5.03 2.86
CA ILE A 288 -19.33 5.11 1.50
C ILE A 288 -20.34 4.42 0.57
N GLN A 289 -20.81 5.13 -0.44
CA GLN A 289 -21.78 4.60 -1.39
C GLN A 289 -21.35 4.82 -2.83
N SER A 290 -21.14 3.74 -3.58
CA SER A 290 -21.04 3.76 -5.03
C SER A 290 -22.32 3.15 -5.64
N ILE A 291 -22.78 3.69 -6.76
CA ILE A 291 -24.05 3.27 -7.38
C ILE A 291 -23.86 2.67 -8.78
N ASN A 292 -22.75 2.97 -9.44
CA ASN A 292 -22.47 2.48 -10.80
C ASN A 292 -21.52 1.28 -10.76
N VAL A 293 -21.74 0.30 -11.64
CA VAL A 293 -20.85 -0.90 -11.75
C VAL A 293 -19.43 -0.58 -12.21
N THR A 294 -19.22 0.61 -12.76
CA THR A 294 -17.93 1.13 -13.22
C THR A 294 -17.26 2.05 -12.20
N ASP A 295 -17.89 2.32 -11.05
CA ASP A 295 -17.26 3.04 -9.95
C ASP A 295 -16.02 2.30 -9.46
N SER A 296 -14.99 3.03 -9.05
CA SER A 296 -13.70 2.45 -8.65
C SER A 296 -13.12 3.12 -7.41
N ILE A 297 -12.82 2.31 -6.40
CA ILE A 297 -12.01 2.69 -5.25
C ILE A 297 -10.75 1.83 -5.31
N LEU A 298 -9.60 2.44 -5.54
CA LEU A 298 -8.32 1.77 -5.76
C LEU A 298 -7.32 2.17 -4.68
N GLN A 299 -6.72 1.18 -4.02
CA GLN A 299 -5.62 1.38 -3.07
C GLN A 299 -4.35 0.74 -3.62
N HIS A 300 -3.24 1.48 -3.71
CA HIS A 300 -1.99 1.00 -4.29
C HIS A 300 -0.74 1.70 -3.73
N GLY A 301 0.45 1.32 -4.21
CA GLY A 301 1.73 1.86 -3.74
C GLY A 301 2.04 1.40 -2.31
N ALA A 302 2.47 2.31 -1.46
CA ALA A 302 2.67 2.11 -0.02
C ALA A 302 1.61 2.85 0.82
N SER A 303 0.42 3.06 0.25
CA SER A 303 -0.65 3.81 0.89
C SER A 303 -1.30 3.05 2.04
N SER A 304 -1.87 3.81 2.98
CA SER A 304 -2.66 3.32 4.11
C SER A 304 -4.10 3.82 4.00
N LEU A 305 -5.06 2.91 4.12
CA LEU A 305 -6.49 3.23 4.18
C LEU A 305 -7.03 2.74 5.53
N VAL A 306 -7.55 3.66 6.33
CA VAL A 306 -7.99 3.40 7.71
C VAL A 306 -9.44 3.81 7.90
N PHE A 307 -10.28 2.86 8.26
CA PHE A 307 -11.68 3.08 8.63
C PHE A 307 -11.78 3.22 10.15
N THR A 308 -12.24 4.39 10.61
CA THR A 308 -12.46 4.68 12.03
C THR A 308 -13.95 4.95 12.28
N GLY A 309 -14.46 4.73 13.47
CA GLY A 309 -15.88 4.96 13.77
C GLY A 309 -16.80 3.79 13.33
N THR A 310 -18.05 4.12 13.01
CA THR A 310 -19.06 3.13 12.55
C THR A 310 -19.37 3.41 11.07
N ASN A 311 -18.90 2.55 10.18
CA ASN A 311 -18.91 2.76 8.74
C ASN A 311 -19.75 1.70 8.02
N SER A 312 -20.44 2.11 6.97
CA SER A 312 -21.09 1.23 5.99
C SER A 312 -20.50 1.51 4.61
N ILE A 313 -20.01 0.50 3.91
CA ILE A 313 -19.49 0.61 2.55
C ILE A 313 -20.44 -0.16 1.64
N LEU A 314 -21.21 0.55 0.83
CA LEU A 314 -22.15 0.02 -0.15
C LEU A 314 -21.58 0.21 -1.55
N ASN A 315 -20.78 -0.74 -2.00
CA ASN A 315 -20.09 -0.68 -3.28
C ASN A 315 -20.89 -1.39 -4.38
N ALA A 316 -21.19 -0.70 -5.47
CA ALA A 316 -21.76 -1.31 -6.68
C ALA A 316 -20.71 -1.63 -7.74
N GLY A 317 -19.57 -0.96 -7.71
CA GLY A 317 -18.46 -1.11 -8.63
C GLY A 317 -17.31 -1.99 -8.11
N VAL A 318 -16.10 -1.48 -8.22
CA VAL A 318 -14.87 -2.19 -7.80
C VAL A 318 -14.21 -1.48 -6.64
N PHE A 319 -14.01 -2.20 -5.54
CA PHE A 319 -13.10 -1.79 -4.48
C PHE A 319 -11.90 -2.73 -4.50
N GLU A 320 -10.79 -2.23 -4.98
CA GLU A 320 -9.59 -3.05 -5.19
C GLU A 320 -8.35 -2.44 -4.54
N ALA A 321 -7.59 -3.28 -3.84
CA ALA A 321 -6.27 -2.94 -3.34
C ALA A 321 -5.20 -3.75 -4.09
N ASN A 322 -4.08 -3.11 -4.44
CA ASN A 322 -2.92 -3.79 -5.02
C ASN A 322 -2.12 -4.48 -3.93
N ASN A 323 -1.23 -5.38 -4.32
CA ASN A 323 -0.36 -6.10 -3.40
C ASN A 323 0.45 -5.12 -2.53
N ASN A 324 0.76 -5.53 -1.30
CA ASN A 324 1.59 -4.82 -0.31
C ASN A 324 0.96 -3.60 0.38
N VAL A 325 -0.33 -3.34 0.20
CA VAL A 325 -1.04 -2.32 0.99
C VAL A 325 -1.87 -2.96 2.09
N ILE A 326 -2.16 -2.17 3.14
CA ILE A 326 -3.00 -2.59 4.25
C ILE A 326 -4.25 -1.72 4.29
N THR A 327 -5.41 -2.38 4.31
CA THR A 327 -6.69 -1.74 4.63
C THR A 327 -6.99 -2.01 6.10
N THR A 328 -7.00 -0.98 6.93
CA THR A 328 -7.16 -1.09 8.39
C THR A 328 -8.58 -0.76 8.83
N PHE A 329 -9.22 -1.69 9.51
CA PHE A 329 -10.52 -1.51 10.15
C PHE A 329 -10.31 -1.18 11.64
N ASN A 330 -10.21 0.11 11.94
CA ASN A 330 -10.08 0.68 13.28
C ASN A 330 -11.42 1.25 13.78
N GLY A 331 -12.51 0.66 13.38
CA GLY A 331 -13.88 1.00 13.74
C GLY A 331 -14.82 -0.21 13.62
N ALA A 332 -16.12 0.05 13.62
CA ALA A 332 -17.14 -0.95 13.31
C ALA A 332 -17.55 -0.78 11.85
N THR A 333 -16.97 -1.57 10.95
CA THR A 333 -17.19 -1.44 9.50
C THR A 333 -18.02 -2.58 8.96
N THR A 334 -19.00 -2.23 8.12
CA THR A 334 -19.79 -3.18 7.32
C THR A 334 -19.49 -2.96 5.84
N ILE A 335 -19.13 -4.01 5.11
CA ILE A 335 -18.98 -3.98 3.66
C ILE A 335 -20.15 -4.70 2.99
N GLY A 336 -20.72 -4.08 1.94
CA GLY A 336 -21.90 -4.60 1.26
C GLY A 336 -22.06 -3.99 -0.14
N GLY A 337 -23.29 -4.05 -0.69
CA GLY A 337 -23.58 -3.63 -2.05
C GLY A 337 -23.57 -4.79 -3.04
N THR A 338 -23.50 -4.48 -4.35
CA THR A 338 -23.55 -5.48 -5.43
C THR A 338 -22.22 -5.64 -6.16
N GLY A 339 -21.23 -4.79 -5.86
CA GLY A 339 -19.92 -4.78 -6.47
C GLY A 339 -18.93 -5.77 -5.88
N SER A 340 -17.66 -5.63 -6.26
CA SER A 340 -16.60 -6.53 -5.83
C SER A 340 -15.63 -5.88 -4.85
N TYR A 341 -15.16 -6.68 -3.89
CA TYR A 341 -14.11 -6.33 -2.94
C TYR A 341 -12.92 -7.24 -3.17
N LYS A 342 -11.79 -6.67 -3.61
CA LYS A 342 -10.52 -7.36 -3.84
C LYS A 342 -9.41 -6.63 -3.08
N LEU A 343 -9.33 -6.85 -1.78
CA LEU A 343 -8.37 -6.18 -0.92
C LEU A 343 -7.04 -6.94 -0.88
N ALA A 344 -5.97 -6.25 -0.51
CA ALA A 344 -4.67 -6.87 -0.30
C ALA A 344 -4.59 -7.46 1.12
N THR A 345 -3.84 -6.85 2.02
CA THR A 345 -3.88 -7.19 3.44
C THR A 345 -5.00 -6.43 4.14
N ILE A 346 -5.78 -7.12 4.95
CA ILE A 346 -6.70 -6.46 5.87
C ILE A 346 -6.22 -6.62 7.32
N LEU A 347 -6.41 -5.56 8.10
CA LEU A 347 -6.16 -5.53 9.53
C LEU A 347 -7.42 -5.08 10.28
N ILE A 348 -7.95 -5.94 11.13
CA ILE A 348 -9.03 -5.58 12.07
C ILE A 348 -8.40 -5.33 13.42
N GLU A 349 -8.42 -4.08 13.87
CA GLU A 349 -7.79 -3.66 15.11
C GLU A 349 -8.50 -4.23 16.36
N PRO A 350 -7.80 -4.36 17.50
CA PRO A 350 -8.38 -4.84 18.76
C PRO A 350 -9.65 -4.07 19.15
N THR A 351 -10.69 -4.77 19.61
CA THR A 351 -12.01 -4.23 19.98
C THR A 351 -12.85 -3.66 18.83
N LYS A 352 -12.36 -3.73 17.59
CA LYS A 352 -13.04 -3.25 16.39
C LYS A 352 -13.69 -4.41 15.62
N SER A 353 -14.49 -4.09 14.60
CA SER A 353 -15.22 -5.12 13.88
C SER A 353 -15.29 -4.88 12.37
N LEU A 354 -15.26 -5.99 11.62
CA LEU A 354 -15.61 -6.04 10.21
C LEU A 354 -16.76 -7.02 10.00
N THR A 355 -17.84 -6.54 9.40
CA THR A 355 -19.02 -7.36 9.02
C THR A 355 -19.13 -7.42 7.51
N LEU A 356 -19.34 -8.61 6.97
CA LEU A 356 -19.58 -8.81 5.54
C LEU A 356 -21.07 -8.87 5.24
N ASN A 357 -21.50 -8.05 4.26
CA ASN A 357 -22.77 -8.18 3.54
C ASN A 357 -22.50 -8.34 2.02
N GLN A 358 -21.27 -8.68 1.65
CA GLN A 358 -20.81 -9.02 0.30
C GLN A 358 -19.57 -9.91 0.38
N HIS A 359 -19.27 -10.65 -0.69
CA HIS A 359 -18.10 -11.49 -0.79
C HIS A 359 -16.80 -10.66 -0.75
N LEU A 360 -15.80 -11.19 -0.05
CA LEU A 360 -14.49 -10.56 0.11
C LEU A 360 -13.39 -11.45 -0.51
N SER A 361 -12.61 -10.88 -1.41
CA SER A 361 -11.40 -11.51 -1.94
C SER A 361 -10.15 -10.85 -1.39
N LEU A 362 -9.17 -11.62 -0.99
CA LEU A 362 -7.92 -11.16 -0.42
C LEU A 362 -6.75 -11.61 -1.28
N LYS A 363 -5.87 -10.66 -1.64
CA LYS A 363 -4.64 -10.92 -2.39
C LYS A 363 -3.44 -11.20 -1.49
N ASN A 364 -3.49 -10.75 -0.23
CA ASN A 364 -2.47 -10.95 0.81
C ASN A 364 -3.12 -11.42 2.12
N ASP A 365 -2.59 -10.99 3.26
CA ASP A 365 -2.91 -11.53 4.57
C ASP A 365 -4.26 -11.05 5.13
N PHE A 366 -4.82 -11.90 5.97
CA PHE A 366 -5.96 -11.61 6.82
C PHE A 366 -5.48 -11.51 8.28
N ILE A 367 -5.49 -10.30 8.85
CA ILE A 367 -5.02 -10.06 10.23
C ILE A 367 -6.21 -9.62 11.08
N LYS A 368 -6.65 -10.50 11.98
CA LYS A 368 -7.81 -10.26 12.83
C LYS A 368 -7.41 -10.17 14.30
N ASN A 369 -7.32 -8.96 14.82
CA ASN A 369 -7.15 -8.74 16.27
C ASN A 369 -8.46 -8.34 16.97
N GLY A 370 -9.46 -7.92 16.22
CA GLY A 370 -10.80 -7.58 16.66
C GLY A 370 -11.85 -8.66 16.36
N SER A 371 -13.05 -8.25 15.98
CA SER A 371 -14.17 -9.14 15.63
C SER A 371 -14.38 -9.19 14.12
N PHE A 372 -14.56 -10.39 13.58
CA PHE A 372 -14.92 -10.62 12.19
C PHE A 372 -16.25 -11.37 12.12
N ASN A 373 -17.18 -10.85 11.34
CA ASN A 373 -18.49 -11.46 11.12
C ASN A 373 -18.73 -11.65 9.62
N ALA A 374 -18.55 -12.85 9.13
CA ALA A 374 -18.71 -13.20 7.72
C ALA A 374 -20.18 -13.24 7.28
N GLN A 375 -21.15 -13.22 8.19
CA GLN A 375 -22.58 -13.45 7.90
C GLN A 375 -22.76 -14.75 7.06
N THR A 376 -23.27 -14.61 5.84
CA THR A 376 -23.44 -15.72 4.87
C THR A 376 -22.56 -15.55 3.63
N PHE A 377 -21.50 -14.74 3.74
CA PHE A 377 -20.66 -14.37 2.60
C PHE A 377 -19.33 -15.10 2.61
N ASN A 378 -18.79 -15.30 1.41
CA ASN A 378 -17.53 -15.99 1.19
C ASN A 378 -16.34 -15.05 1.39
N THR A 379 -15.30 -15.58 2.03
CA THR A 379 -13.96 -14.97 2.05
C THR A 379 -13.03 -15.82 1.20
N SER A 380 -12.45 -15.24 0.16
CA SER A 380 -11.58 -15.92 -0.79
C SER A 380 -10.13 -15.44 -0.67
N PHE A 381 -9.20 -16.39 -0.61
CA PHE A 381 -7.76 -16.12 -0.69
C PHE A 381 -7.32 -16.34 -2.14
N VAL A 382 -6.93 -15.26 -2.84
CA VAL A 382 -6.66 -15.24 -4.29
C VAL A 382 -5.31 -14.61 -4.63
N GLY A 383 -4.36 -14.64 -3.70
CA GLY A 383 -3.02 -14.07 -3.86
C GLY A 383 -2.15 -14.85 -4.84
N THR A 384 -0.96 -14.31 -5.09
CA THR A 384 0.10 -14.96 -5.88
C THR A 384 1.32 -15.32 -5.03
N GLY A 385 1.40 -14.81 -3.79
CA GLY A 385 2.38 -15.15 -2.77
C GLY A 385 1.75 -15.94 -1.63
N LEU A 386 2.56 -16.46 -0.72
CA LEU A 386 2.09 -17.10 0.50
C LEU A 386 1.21 -16.13 1.30
N GLN A 387 -0.04 -16.51 1.56
CA GLN A 387 -0.96 -15.73 2.38
C GLN A 387 -1.06 -16.30 3.80
N GLN A 388 -1.35 -15.44 4.77
CA GLN A 388 -1.50 -15.85 6.16
C GLN A 388 -2.87 -15.45 6.71
N ILE A 389 -3.44 -16.33 7.50
CA ILE A 389 -4.58 -16.01 8.38
C ILE A 389 -4.02 -15.88 9.80
N ASN A 390 -3.96 -14.64 10.29
CA ASN A 390 -3.19 -14.25 11.46
C ASN A 390 -4.05 -13.38 12.41
N GLY A 391 -3.58 -13.19 13.63
CA GLY A 391 -4.17 -12.30 14.63
C GLY A 391 -4.40 -12.96 15.99
N THR A 392 -5.44 -12.52 16.70
CA THR A 392 -5.73 -12.99 18.08
C THR A 392 -7.03 -13.79 18.14
N GLY A 393 -7.02 -14.84 18.95
CA GLY A 393 -8.17 -15.72 19.14
C GLY A 393 -8.41 -16.66 17.95
N PHE A 394 -9.67 -16.94 17.66
CA PHE A 394 -10.08 -17.75 16.50
C PHE A 394 -10.96 -16.92 15.56
N THR A 395 -10.99 -17.31 14.28
CA THR A 395 -11.79 -16.65 13.25
C THR A 395 -12.85 -17.59 12.69
N ASN A 396 -14.09 -17.08 12.62
CA ASN A 396 -15.21 -17.79 12.03
C ASN A 396 -15.44 -17.28 10.61
N PHE A 397 -15.30 -18.16 9.63
CA PHE A 397 -15.73 -17.94 8.25
C PHE A 397 -17.08 -18.62 8.03
N TYR A 398 -17.92 -18.05 7.19
CA TYR A 398 -19.10 -18.76 6.69
C TYR A 398 -18.68 -19.68 5.55
N ASP A 399 -18.31 -19.10 4.40
CA ASP A 399 -17.59 -19.80 3.34
C ASP A 399 -16.14 -19.34 3.29
N LEU A 400 -15.23 -20.29 3.08
CA LEU A 400 -13.81 -20.04 2.91
C LEU A 400 -13.33 -20.66 1.60
N SER A 401 -12.81 -19.85 0.68
CA SER A 401 -12.28 -20.32 -0.60
C SER A 401 -10.77 -20.11 -0.68
N ILE A 402 -10.06 -21.18 -1.03
CA ILE A 402 -8.62 -21.18 -1.27
C ILE A 402 -8.38 -21.30 -2.77
N ASN A 403 -7.84 -20.22 -3.37
CA ASN A 403 -7.48 -20.14 -4.79
C ASN A 403 -6.17 -19.36 -4.93
N ASN A 404 -5.12 -19.87 -4.30
CA ASN A 404 -3.79 -19.27 -4.27
C ASN A 404 -2.72 -20.36 -4.44
N ALA A 405 -2.06 -20.39 -5.59
CA ALA A 405 -1.03 -21.38 -5.92
C ALA A 405 0.18 -21.37 -4.96
N SER A 406 0.38 -20.30 -4.20
CA SER A 406 1.46 -20.15 -3.22
C SER A 406 1.04 -20.48 -1.78
N ASP A 407 -0.12 -21.11 -1.62
CA ASP A 407 -0.66 -21.62 -0.36
C ASP A 407 -1.18 -20.54 0.62
N VAL A 408 -1.89 -21.01 1.66
CA VAL A 408 -2.38 -20.21 2.80
C VAL A 408 -1.91 -20.85 4.09
N LEU A 409 -1.26 -20.09 4.96
CA LEU A 409 -0.75 -20.53 6.26
C LEU A 409 -1.63 -20.03 7.39
N LEU A 410 -2.09 -20.93 8.25
CA LEU A 410 -2.79 -20.56 9.48
C LEU A 410 -1.80 -20.20 10.58
N GLN A 411 -1.89 -18.99 11.09
CA GLN A 411 -1.20 -18.50 12.29
C GLN A 411 -2.14 -18.38 13.49
N GLN A 412 -3.41 -18.73 13.31
CA GLN A 412 -4.44 -18.82 14.35
C GLN A 412 -5.44 -19.93 13.98
N ALA A 413 -6.19 -20.41 14.96
CA ALA A 413 -7.27 -21.36 14.72
C ALA A 413 -8.46 -20.68 14.00
N ILE A 414 -9.08 -21.43 13.09
CA ILE A 414 -10.25 -20.98 12.33
C ILE A 414 -11.37 -21.99 12.35
N THR A 415 -12.60 -21.50 12.17
CA THR A 415 -13.77 -22.34 11.90
C THR A 415 -14.40 -21.96 10.56
N VAL A 416 -14.97 -22.94 9.87
CA VAL A 416 -15.77 -22.76 8.67
C VAL A 416 -17.19 -23.28 8.97
N ASN A 417 -18.17 -22.39 8.81
CA ASN A 417 -19.54 -22.67 9.24
C ASN A 417 -20.40 -23.31 8.16
N HIS A 418 -20.01 -23.21 6.87
CA HIS A 418 -20.81 -23.72 5.77
C HIS A 418 -19.98 -24.44 4.71
N LEU A 419 -19.06 -23.78 4.01
CA LEU A 419 -18.30 -24.37 2.90
C LEU A 419 -16.82 -24.02 2.94
N LEU A 420 -15.96 -25.04 2.94
CA LEU A 420 -14.54 -24.93 2.59
C LEU A 420 -14.36 -25.30 1.12
N ASN A 421 -14.02 -24.34 0.28
CA ASN A 421 -13.81 -24.53 -1.15
C ASN A 421 -12.32 -24.51 -1.49
N LEU A 422 -11.79 -25.64 -1.95
CA LEU A 422 -10.38 -25.86 -2.27
C LEU A 422 -10.21 -25.92 -3.78
N THR A 423 -9.76 -24.84 -4.38
CA THR A 423 -9.61 -24.70 -5.84
C THR A 423 -8.16 -24.81 -6.28
N LEU A 424 -7.27 -24.05 -5.65
CA LEU A 424 -5.84 -24.01 -5.98
C LEU A 424 -5.05 -23.61 -4.74
N GLY A 425 -3.93 -24.30 -4.47
CA GLY A 425 -3.06 -24.10 -3.32
C GLY A 425 -3.60 -24.76 -2.05
N LYS A 426 -2.73 -24.90 -1.10
CA LYS A 426 -3.00 -25.63 0.15
C LYS A 426 -3.31 -24.65 1.27
N ILE A 427 -4.10 -25.11 2.23
CA ILE A 427 -4.22 -24.43 3.50
C ILE A 427 -3.45 -25.24 4.56
N THR A 428 -2.42 -24.63 5.13
CA THR A 428 -1.56 -25.30 6.12
C THR A 428 -2.05 -25.01 7.53
N SER A 429 -2.42 -26.08 8.21
CA SER A 429 -2.88 -26.09 9.61
C SER A 429 -1.87 -26.76 10.54
N SER A 430 -2.06 -26.60 11.84
CA SER A 430 -1.32 -27.28 12.90
C SER A 430 -2.24 -27.62 14.07
N THR A 431 -1.75 -28.33 15.06
CA THR A 431 -2.53 -28.63 16.27
C THR A 431 -2.95 -27.41 17.06
N THR A 432 -2.18 -26.32 17.00
CA THR A 432 -2.48 -25.04 17.66
C THR A 432 -3.27 -24.10 16.75
N ASN A 433 -2.94 -24.08 15.48
CA ASN A 433 -3.58 -23.26 14.46
C ASN A 433 -4.46 -24.16 13.57
N SER A 434 -5.49 -24.71 14.17
CA SER A 434 -6.35 -25.71 13.56
C SER A 434 -7.42 -25.11 12.66
N ILE A 435 -7.88 -25.89 11.70
CA ILE A 435 -9.09 -25.60 10.94
C ILE A 435 -10.20 -26.58 11.37
N GLU A 436 -11.35 -26.03 11.71
CA GLU A 436 -12.54 -26.81 12.09
C GLU A 436 -13.71 -26.50 11.16
N LEU A 437 -14.35 -27.54 10.64
CA LEU A 437 -15.65 -27.47 10.01
C LEU A 437 -16.72 -27.87 11.01
N VAL A 438 -17.67 -26.97 11.26
CA VAL A 438 -18.75 -27.22 12.25
C VAL A 438 -19.82 -28.15 11.67
N ASP A 439 -20.86 -28.44 12.47
CA ASP A 439 -22.01 -29.25 12.05
C ASP A 439 -22.64 -28.72 10.76
N ASN A 440 -23.00 -29.60 9.84
CA ASN A 440 -23.50 -29.31 8.48
C ASN A 440 -22.53 -28.58 7.54
N ALA A 441 -21.33 -28.21 7.98
CA ALA A 441 -20.32 -27.64 7.09
C ALA A 441 -19.71 -28.69 6.17
N THR A 442 -19.49 -28.32 4.92
CA THR A 442 -19.05 -29.21 3.84
C THR A 442 -17.72 -28.76 3.22
N THR A 443 -17.13 -29.63 2.41
CA THR A 443 -15.96 -29.31 1.59
C THR A 443 -16.28 -29.48 0.10
N ASN A 444 -15.67 -28.66 -0.72
CA ASN A 444 -15.69 -28.80 -2.17
C ASN A 444 -14.24 -28.76 -2.71
N GLY A 445 -13.93 -29.68 -3.60
CA GLY A 445 -12.57 -29.84 -4.11
C GLY A 445 -11.73 -30.84 -3.31
N GLY A 446 -10.42 -30.68 -3.37
CA GLY A 446 -9.42 -31.60 -2.83
C GLY A 446 -8.78 -32.44 -3.93
N ASN A 447 -7.53 -32.12 -4.24
CA ASN A 447 -6.69 -32.81 -5.22
C ASN A 447 -5.23 -32.44 -4.93
N ASN A 448 -4.27 -32.97 -5.72
CA ASN A 448 -2.84 -32.70 -5.51
C ASN A 448 -2.44 -31.21 -5.58
N LEU A 449 -3.29 -30.35 -6.16
CA LEU A 449 -3.04 -28.91 -6.22
C LEU A 449 -3.68 -28.13 -5.08
N SER A 450 -4.66 -28.73 -4.35
CA SER A 450 -5.39 -28.01 -3.31
C SER A 450 -5.94 -28.95 -2.25
N PHE A 451 -5.49 -28.83 -1.03
CA PHE A 451 -5.91 -29.63 0.12
C PHE A 451 -5.52 -28.96 1.46
N VAL A 452 -5.96 -29.55 2.57
CA VAL A 452 -5.52 -29.16 3.91
C VAL A 452 -4.22 -29.89 4.24
N ASN A 453 -3.13 -29.16 4.36
CA ASN A 453 -1.81 -29.66 4.75
C ASN A 453 -1.66 -29.59 6.27
N GLY A 454 -2.08 -30.61 6.97
CA GLY A 454 -2.10 -30.70 8.43
C GLY A 454 -3.46 -31.17 8.96
N PRO A 455 -3.71 -31.06 10.27
CA PRO A 455 -4.94 -31.54 10.89
C PRO A 455 -6.17 -30.74 10.45
N LEU A 456 -7.22 -31.44 10.07
CA LEU A 456 -8.55 -30.92 9.78
C LEU A 456 -9.55 -31.53 10.74
N LYS A 457 -10.29 -30.68 11.46
CA LYS A 457 -11.32 -31.09 12.40
C LYS A 457 -12.71 -30.95 11.80
N LYS A 458 -13.56 -31.93 11.99
CA LYS A 458 -15.00 -31.92 11.70
C LYS A 458 -15.78 -32.11 12.99
N THR A 459 -16.77 -31.28 13.22
CA THR A 459 -17.78 -31.44 14.27
C THR A 459 -19.12 -31.70 13.59
N GLY A 460 -19.92 -32.60 14.12
CA GLY A 460 -21.26 -32.92 13.63
C GLY A 460 -21.54 -34.40 13.44
N ASN A 461 -22.73 -34.69 12.96
CA ASN A 461 -23.18 -36.08 12.67
C ASN A 461 -23.36 -36.33 11.17
N ASP A 462 -22.72 -35.56 10.34
CA ASP A 462 -22.72 -35.74 8.89
C ASP A 462 -21.63 -36.69 8.45
N ALA A 463 -21.89 -37.46 7.37
CA ALA A 463 -20.81 -38.10 6.64
C ALA A 463 -19.87 -37.03 6.08
N PHE A 464 -18.57 -37.21 6.19
CA PHE A 464 -17.64 -36.17 5.86
C PHE A 464 -16.39 -36.68 5.15
N PHE A 465 -16.02 -35.97 4.08
CA PHE A 465 -14.77 -36.16 3.38
C PHE A 465 -13.76 -35.11 3.86
N PHE A 466 -12.64 -35.57 4.45
CA PHE A 466 -11.50 -34.74 4.84
C PHE A 466 -10.56 -34.60 3.64
N PRO A 467 -10.51 -33.42 2.97
CA PRO A 467 -9.59 -33.18 1.86
C PRO A 467 -8.19 -32.83 2.38
N ILE A 468 -7.53 -33.83 2.96
CA ILE A 468 -6.20 -33.69 3.56
C ILE A 468 -5.10 -34.24 2.66
N GLY A 469 -3.86 -33.84 2.94
CA GLY A 469 -2.68 -34.31 2.25
C GLY A 469 -1.41 -33.78 2.89
N LYS A 470 -0.26 -34.10 2.32
CA LYS A 470 1.04 -33.65 2.78
C LYS A 470 1.97 -33.43 1.58
N ASN A 471 2.86 -32.45 1.68
CA ASN A 471 3.77 -32.10 0.60
C ASN A 471 3.00 -31.82 -0.71
N ASN A 472 3.10 -32.67 -1.71
CA ASN A 472 2.37 -32.57 -2.98
C ASN A 472 1.44 -33.77 -3.21
N LEU A 473 1.20 -34.56 -2.19
CA LEU A 473 0.37 -35.75 -2.26
C LEU A 473 -0.96 -35.54 -1.52
N PHE A 474 -2.04 -35.51 -2.28
CA PHE A 474 -3.39 -35.52 -1.75
C PHE A 474 -3.77 -36.94 -1.32
N ALA A 475 -4.20 -37.09 -0.08
CA ALA A 475 -4.57 -38.36 0.53
C ALA A 475 -5.78 -38.17 1.46
N GLY A 476 -6.95 -38.08 0.86
CA GLY A 476 -8.20 -37.82 1.58
C GLY A 476 -8.59 -38.92 2.53
N LEU A 477 -9.50 -38.62 3.44
CA LEU A 477 -10.12 -39.57 4.35
C LEU A 477 -11.61 -39.29 4.42
N THR A 478 -12.46 -40.33 4.25
CA THR A 478 -13.92 -40.21 4.47
C THR A 478 -14.34 -40.94 5.72
N ILE A 479 -15.29 -40.36 6.45
CA ILE A 479 -16.03 -41.04 7.50
C ILE A 479 -17.52 -41.04 7.16
N THR A 480 -18.22 -42.16 7.48
CA THR A 480 -19.68 -42.17 7.49
C THR A 480 -20.23 -41.33 8.62
N ALA A 481 -21.53 -40.99 8.58
CA ALA A 481 -22.18 -40.16 9.59
C ALA A 481 -21.97 -40.68 11.01
N PRO A 482 -21.38 -39.88 11.93
CA PRO A 482 -21.32 -40.21 13.35
C PRO A 482 -22.70 -40.19 14.02
N SER A 483 -22.74 -40.67 15.27
CA SER A 483 -24.01 -40.89 15.97
C SER A 483 -24.67 -39.60 16.50
N THR A 484 -23.91 -38.51 16.75
CA THR A 484 -24.41 -37.31 17.39
C THR A 484 -23.81 -36.05 16.80
N VAL A 485 -24.53 -34.92 16.91
CA VAL A 485 -24.05 -33.58 16.50
C VAL A 485 -22.85 -33.07 17.30
N ALA A 486 -22.59 -33.69 18.47
CA ALA A 486 -21.43 -33.37 19.31
C ALA A 486 -20.19 -34.19 18.97
N SER A 487 -20.27 -35.10 18.01
CA SER A 487 -19.14 -35.91 17.57
C SER A 487 -18.10 -35.02 16.92
N GLN A 488 -16.85 -35.25 17.29
CA GLN A 488 -15.71 -34.50 16.72
C GLN A 488 -14.65 -35.48 16.26
N TYR A 489 -14.25 -35.31 14.99
CA TYR A 489 -13.17 -36.07 14.37
C TYR A 489 -12.10 -35.12 13.87
N THR A 490 -10.82 -35.46 14.07
CA THR A 490 -9.69 -34.77 13.49
C THR A 490 -8.86 -35.72 12.68
N ALA A 491 -8.68 -35.42 11.40
CA ALA A 491 -7.88 -36.23 10.49
C ALA A 491 -6.64 -35.43 10.03
N GLU A 492 -5.51 -36.13 9.94
CA GLU A 492 -4.26 -35.62 9.39
C GLU A 492 -3.55 -36.74 8.62
N TYR A 493 -2.98 -36.42 7.47
CA TYR A 493 -2.16 -37.32 6.67
C TYR A 493 -0.67 -37.00 6.84
N PHE A 494 0.14 -38.05 6.89
CA PHE A 494 1.59 -38.01 6.99
C PHE A 494 2.20 -38.76 5.81
N ASP A 495 2.95 -38.08 4.97
CA ASP A 495 3.66 -38.54 3.79
C ASP A 495 5.03 -39.11 4.22
N GLN A 496 4.98 -40.13 5.06
CA GLN A 496 6.13 -40.88 5.59
C GLN A 496 5.66 -42.19 6.21
N ALA A 497 6.58 -43.14 6.32
CA ALA A 497 6.30 -44.38 7.04
C ALA A 497 5.90 -44.09 8.50
N TYR A 498 4.95 -44.85 9.01
CA TYR A 498 4.71 -44.84 10.47
C TYR A 498 5.96 -45.38 11.19
N SER A 499 6.19 -44.92 12.41
CA SER A 499 7.38 -45.27 13.20
C SER A 499 7.61 -46.77 13.43
N SER A 500 6.57 -47.58 13.31
CA SER A 500 6.66 -49.04 13.36
C SER A 500 5.84 -49.69 12.24
N LEU A 501 6.48 -50.42 11.34
CA LEU A 501 5.83 -51.15 10.26
C LEU A 501 5.53 -52.61 10.67
N THR A 502 5.98 -53.05 11.84
CA THR A 502 5.82 -54.41 12.39
C THR A 502 5.51 -54.30 13.89
N PRO A 503 4.89 -55.36 14.48
CA PRO A 503 4.37 -56.54 13.83
C PRO A 503 3.07 -56.31 13.07
N VAL A 504 2.79 -57.11 12.07
CA VAL A 504 1.51 -57.19 11.36
C VAL A 504 0.79 -58.48 11.75
N VAL A 505 -0.53 -58.39 11.93
CA VAL A 505 -1.38 -59.57 12.28
C VAL A 505 -2.04 -60.12 11.03
N SER A 506 -1.97 -61.43 10.84
CA SER A 506 -2.67 -62.13 9.74
C SER A 506 -4.15 -61.69 9.67
N PRO A 507 -4.70 -61.39 8.49
CA PRO A 507 -4.21 -61.72 7.15
C PRO A 507 -3.28 -60.68 6.50
N LEU A 508 -2.87 -59.60 7.19
CA LEU A 508 -1.89 -58.66 6.65
C LEU A 508 -0.51 -59.31 6.53
N SER A 509 0.17 -59.03 5.43
CA SER A 509 1.57 -59.36 5.24
C SER A 509 2.50 -58.16 5.38
N ALA A 510 1.97 -56.96 5.06
CA ALA A 510 2.69 -55.72 5.15
C ALA A 510 1.72 -54.54 5.31
N VAL A 511 2.26 -53.39 5.68
CA VAL A 511 1.58 -52.10 5.66
C VAL A 511 2.40 -51.11 4.83
N SER A 512 1.74 -50.03 4.35
CA SER A 512 2.37 -49.04 3.52
C SER A 512 3.55 -48.37 4.22
N PRO A 513 4.72 -48.32 3.61
CA PRO A 513 5.87 -47.59 4.12
C PRO A 513 5.89 -46.14 3.67
N THR A 514 4.90 -45.63 2.89
CA THR A 514 4.93 -44.32 2.26
C THR A 514 4.05 -43.31 2.98
N GLY A 515 2.96 -43.71 3.62
CA GLY A 515 2.06 -42.79 4.30
C GLY A 515 1.10 -43.40 5.29
N TYR A 516 0.59 -42.57 6.19
CA TYR A 516 -0.42 -43.00 7.16
C TYR A 516 -1.36 -41.82 7.50
N TRP A 517 -2.55 -42.15 7.97
CA TRP A 517 -3.54 -41.18 8.46
C TRP A 517 -3.66 -41.33 9.98
N ASN A 518 -3.77 -40.18 10.66
CA ASN A 518 -4.14 -40.16 12.07
C ASN A 518 -5.57 -39.60 12.17
N LEU A 519 -6.49 -40.42 12.64
CA LEU A 519 -7.89 -40.07 12.88
C LEU A 519 -8.18 -40.11 14.37
N THR A 520 -8.34 -39.00 15.01
CA THR A 520 -8.72 -38.91 16.43
C THR A 520 -10.18 -38.53 16.58
N LYS A 521 -10.81 -38.95 17.68
CA LYS A 521 -12.21 -38.61 18.01
C LYS A 521 -12.35 -38.25 19.48
N THR A 522 -13.34 -37.41 19.80
CA THR A 522 -13.62 -36.99 21.20
C THR A 522 -14.60 -37.92 21.93
N LEU A 523 -15.51 -38.57 21.19
CA LEU A 523 -16.48 -39.55 21.76
C LEU A 523 -16.00 -40.96 21.48
N PRO A 524 -15.52 -41.69 22.48
CA PRO A 524 -14.97 -43.06 22.28
C PRO A 524 -15.98 -44.06 21.72
N SER A 525 -17.27 -43.87 22.01
CA SER A 525 -18.34 -44.79 21.57
C SER A 525 -18.78 -44.61 20.11
N ASP A 526 -18.39 -43.48 19.45
CA ASP A 526 -18.73 -43.29 18.07
C ASP A 526 -18.12 -44.36 17.17
N GLN A 527 -18.91 -44.81 16.21
CA GLN A 527 -18.51 -45.81 15.22
C GLN A 527 -18.78 -45.25 13.82
N VAL A 528 -17.77 -45.28 12.97
CA VAL A 528 -17.85 -44.85 11.57
C VAL A 528 -17.14 -45.83 10.68
N GLN A 529 -17.55 -45.95 9.43
CA GLN A 529 -16.69 -46.56 8.42
C GLN A 529 -15.63 -45.54 8.05
N VAL A 530 -14.40 -46.00 7.84
CA VAL A 530 -13.25 -45.21 7.44
C VAL A 530 -12.88 -45.58 6.01
N GLU A 531 -12.75 -44.61 5.15
CA GLU A 531 -12.28 -44.77 3.77
C GLU A 531 -11.03 -43.94 3.57
N LEU A 532 -9.93 -44.60 3.18
CA LEU A 532 -8.65 -43.97 2.86
C LEU A 532 -8.54 -43.77 1.36
N HIS A 533 -8.20 -42.56 0.93
CA HIS A 533 -8.07 -42.22 -0.49
C HIS A 533 -6.62 -42.00 -0.88
N TRP A 534 -6.27 -42.40 -2.10
CA TRP A 534 -5.03 -42.01 -2.76
C TRP A 534 -5.33 -41.29 -4.07
N SER A 535 -4.51 -40.29 -4.40
CA SER A 535 -4.59 -39.57 -5.66
C SER A 535 -3.65 -40.13 -6.73
N ASP A 536 -2.67 -40.91 -6.30
CA ASP A 536 -1.66 -41.54 -7.14
C ASP A 536 -1.29 -42.89 -6.51
N ALA A 537 -1.68 -43.99 -7.18
CA ALA A 537 -1.44 -45.35 -6.67
C ALA A 537 0.06 -45.62 -6.53
N SER A 538 0.86 -45.14 -7.46
CA SER A 538 2.29 -45.41 -7.46
C SER A 538 3.00 -44.75 -6.28
N LEU A 539 2.70 -43.46 -6.02
CA LEU A 539 3.25 -42.74 -4.88
C LEU A 539 2.74 -43.23 -3.54
N SER A 540 1.54 -43.79 -3.51
CA SER A 540 0.92 -44.34 -2.30
C SER A 540 1.31 -45.82 -2.03
N GLY A 541 2.16 -46.39 -2.87
CA GLY A 541 2.60 -47.79 -2.72
C GLY A 541 1.53 -48.82 -3.05
N VAL A 542 0.55 -48.45 -3.89
CA VAL A 542 -0.58 -49.31 -4.26
C VAL A 542 -0.31 -49.95 -5.63
N SER A 543 -0.35 -51.28 -5.70
CA SER A 543 -0.13 -52.00 -6.95
C SER A 543 -1.22 -53.03 -7.26
N ASN A 544 -2.03 -53.44 -6.27
CA ASN A 544 -3.07 -54.45 -6.43
C ASN A 544 -4.29 -54.13 -5.55
N CYS A 545 -5.39 -53.73 -6.17
CA CYS A 545 -6.63 -53.39 -5.46
C CYS A 545 -7.22 -54.57 -4.68
N ALA A 546 -7.11 -55.78 -5.21
CA ALA A 546 -7.68 -56.97 -4.56
C ALA A 546 -6.94 -57.39 -3.27
N ALA A 547 -5.70 -56.89 -3.13
CA ALA A 547 -4.86 -57.17 -1.96
C ALA A 547 -4.89 -56.08 -0.90
N LEU A 548 -5.70 -55.02 -1.10
CA LEU A 548 -5.74 -53.86 -0.19
C LEU A 548 -6.71 -54.06 0.97
N SER A 549 -6.31 -53.51 2.12
CA SER A 549 -7.13 -53.38 3.31
C SER A 549 -6.84 -52.05 4.02
N VAL A 550 -7.77 -51.53 4.79
CA VAL A 550 -7.47 -50.52 5.81
C VAL A 550 -6.77 -51.24 6.97
N ALA A 551 -5.54 -50.88 7.27
CA ALA A 551 -4.81 -51.33 8.44
C ALA A 551 -4.87 -50.32 9.56
N HIS A 552 -5.11 -50.80 10.79
CA HIS A 552 -5.16 -49.98 12.00
C HIS A 552 -4.08 -50.40 12.98
N TRP A 553 -3.35 -49.43 13.56
CA TRP A 553 -2.39 -49.64 14.61
C TRP A 553 -3.07 -49.68 15.98
N ASP A 554 -3.04 -50.79 16.67
CA ASP A 554 -3.68 -51.03 17.97
C ASP A 554 -2.78 -50.73 19.18
N LEU A 555 -1.73 -49.92 19.00
CA LEU A 555 -0.65 -49.61 19.93
C LEU A 555 0.40 -50.74 20.07
N SER A 556 0.21 -51.88 19.49
CA SER A 556 1.13 -53.02 19.59
C SER A 556 1.41 -53.70 18.25
N SER A 557 0.43 -53.70 17.36
CA SER A 557 0.47 -54.37 16.08
C SER A 557 -0.47 -53.78 15.06
N TRP A 558 -0.25 -54.06 13.78
CA TRP A 558 -1.16 -53.71 12.69
C TRP A 558 -2.21 -54.80 12.50
N THR A 559 -3.47 -54.40 12.53
CA THR A 559 -4.62 -55.29 12.32
C THR A 559 -5.39 -54.86 11.07
N SER A 560 -5.88 -55.81 10.30
CA SER A 560 -6.75 -55.56 9.15
C SER A 560 -8.16 -55.18 9.63
N LEU A 561 -8.71 -54.12 9.10
CA LEU A 561 -10.13 -53.82 9.14
C LEU A 561 -10.72 -54.19 7.77
N LEU A 562 -11.32 -55.39 7.71
CA LEU A 562 -11.89 -55.91 6.46
C LEU A 562 -12.48 -54.81 5.57
N SER A 563 -11.99 -54.70 4.35
CA SER A 563 -12.20 -53.51 3.52
C SER A 563 -12.48 -53.89 2.07
N THR A 564 -13.08 -52.95 1.36
CA THR A 564 -13.31 -53.07 -0.09
C THR A 564 -12.64 -51.86 -0.77
N SER A 565 -11.87 -52.10 -1.82
CA SER A 565 -11.23 -51.08 -2.60
C SER A 565 -12.10 -50.64 -3.78
N ALA A 566 -11.94 -49.37 -4.19
CA ALA A 566 -12.58 -48.78 -5.36
C ALA A 566 -11.55 -47.95 -6.15
N GLY A 567 -11.79 -47.74 -7.44
CA GLY A 567 -10.88 -47.03 -8.31
C GLY A 567 -9.80 -47.88 -8.93
N SER A 568 -8.63 -47.35 -9.18
CA SER A 568 -7.52 -48.02 -9.85
C SER A 568 -6.28 -48.05 -8.98
N CYS A 569 -5.55 -49.16 -9.04
CA CYS A 569 -4.31 -49.38 -8.30
C CYS A 569 -3.09 -49.45 -9.22
N VAL A 570 -3.17 -48.86 -10.42
CA VAL A 570 -2.09 -48.93 -11.41
C VAL A 570 -1.64 -47.52 -11.83
N GLY A 571 -0.35 -47.29 -11.82
CA GLY A 571 0.25 -46.04 -12.26
C GLY A 571 -0.22 -44.84 -11.42
N ASN A 572 -0.46 -43.73 -12.06
CA ASN A 572 -0.87 -42.48 -11.40
C ASN A 572 -2.38 -42.37 -11.15
N ALA A 573 -3.09 -43.49 -11.10
CA ALA A 573 -4.53 -43.53 -10.91
C ALA A 573 -4.92 -43.32 -9.44
N SER A 574 -6.08 -42.71 -9.23
CA SER A 574 -6.69 -42.52 -7.92
C SER A 574 -7.61 -43.66 -7.54
N GLY A 575 -7.79 -43.83 -6.26
CA GLY A 575 -8.73 -44.81 -5.71
C GLY A 575 -8.92 -44.65 -4.22
N SER A 576 -9.64 -45.63 -3.64
CA SER A 576 -9.91 -45.66 -2.21
C SER A 576 -10.04 -47.08 -1.68
N VAL A 577 -9.92 -47.20 -0.38
CA VAL A 577 -10.23 -48.44 0.35
C VAL A 577 -11.06 -48.13 1.60
N GLN A 578 -12.24 -48.72 1.71
CA GLN A 578 -13.21 -48.47 2.77
C GLN A 578 -13.41 -49.68 3.65
N THR A 579 -13.51 -49.49 4.96
CA THR A 579 -13.89 -50.55 5.89
C THR A 579 -15.31 -51.05 5.60
N ASN A 580 -15.51 -52.38 5.59
CA ASN A 580 -16.82 -52.99 5.30
C ASN A 580 -17.84 -52.77 6.42
N GLN A 581 -17.38 -52.47 7.63
CA GLN A 581 -18.21 -52.22 8.81
C GLN A 581 -17.74 -50.96 9.55
N SER A 582 -18.68 -50.37 10.29
CA SER A 582 -18.33 -49.24 11.17
C SER A 582 -17.41 -49.73 12.29
N THR A 583 -16.42 -48.93 12.59
CA THR A 583 -15.42 -49.22 13.63
C THR A 583 -15.42 -48.14 14.69
N ALA A 584 -15.22 -48.54 15.95
CA ALA A 584 -14.92 -47.62 17.03
C ALA A 584 -13.43 -47.21 17.07
N ASN A 585 -12.61 -47.73 16.19
CA ASN A 585 -11.18 -47.44 16.16
C ASN A 585 -10.90 -45.97 15.82
N SER A 586 -9.88 -45.43 16.46
CA SER A 586 -9.30 -44.14 16.21
C SER A 586 -7.78 -44.23 16.38
N GLY A 587 -7.03 -43.29 15.93
CA GLY A 587 -5.57 -43.34 15.95
C GLY A 587 -5.00 -43.49 14.56
N ILE A 588 -4.08 -44.41 14.38
CA ILE A 588 -3.28 -44.53 13.17
C ILE A 588 -3.87 -45.56 12.22
N PHE A 589 -4.11 -45.10 10.99
CA PHE A 589 -4.55 -45.93 9.87
C PHE A 589 -3.54 -45.86 8.73
N THR A 590 -3.38 -46.95 8.00
CA THR A 590 -2.58 -46.98 6.76
C THR A 590 -3.15 -48.01 5.78
N LEU A 591 -2.59 -48.06 4.59
CA LEU A 591 -2.90 -49.07 3.61
C LEU A 591 -2.23 -50.38 4.02
N GLY A 592 -3.01 -51.42 4.18
CA GLY A 592 -2.54 -52.77 4.47
C GLY A 592 -2.56 -53.64 3.22
N PHE A 593 -1.66 -54.58 3.13
CA PHE A 593 -1.53 -55.47 2.00
C PHE A 593 -1.63 -56.94 2.44
N TYR A 594 -2.33 -57.73 1.64
CA TYR A 594 -2.38 -59.17 1.75
C TYR A 594 -1.36 -59.77 0.77
N GLY A 595 -0.36 -60.53 1.21
CA GLY A 595 0.71 -61.11 0.37
C GLY A 595 2.08 -60.38 0.51
N ASN A 596 3.14 -60.93 -0.10
CA ASN A 596 4.50 -60.42 0.01
C ASN A 596 4.76 -59.24 -0.98
N VAL A 597 4.77 -58.03 -0.50
CA VAL A 597 5.12 -56.84 -1.29
C VAL A 597 6.25 -56.06 -0.61
N SER A 598 7.32 -55.71 -1.34
CA SER A 598 8.38 -54.81 -0.90
C SER A 598 8.33 -53.52 -1.71
N VAL A 599 8.40 -52.37 -1.06
CA VAL A 599 8.37 -51.05 -1.69
C VAL A 599 9.64 -50.30 -1.38
N GLN A 600 10.25 -49.66 -2.39
CA GLN A 600 11.42 -48.78 -2.28
C GLN A 600 11.16 -47.48 -3.02
N SER A 601 11.70 -46.39 -2.53
CA SER A 601 11.56 -45.05 -3.13
C SER A 601 12.93 -44.43 -3.46
N PHE A 602 13.01 -43.76 -4.59
CA PHE A 602 14.19 -43.06 -5.05
C PHE A 602 13.82 -41.63 -5.42
N ASP A 603 14.38 -40.67 -4.70
CA ASP A 603 14.23 -39.25 -5.01
C ASP A 603 15.30 -38.82 -6.01
N VAL A 604 14.90 -38.29 -7.15
CA VAL A 604 15.76 -37.86 -8.25
C VAL A 604 15.51 -36.39 -8.54
N CYS A 605 16.55 -35.60 -8.62
CA CYS A 605 16.41 -34.21 -9.00
C CYS A 605 15.99 -34.06 -10.47
N PHE A 606 15.24 -33.03 -10.79
CA PHE A 606 14.87 -32.72 -12.17
C PHE A 606 16.11 -32.60 -13.06
N GLY A 607 16.15 -33.41 -14.11
CA GLY A 607 17.27 -33.50 -15.04
C GLY A 607 18.33 -34.57 -14.70
N ASP A 608 18.27 -35.15 -13.51
CA ASP A 608 19.13 -36.26 -13.09
C ASP A 608 18.50 -37.61 -13.37
N SER A 609 19.23 -38.68 -13.07
CA SER A 609 18.75 -40.06 -13.20
C SER A 609 19.23 -40.91 -12.05
N VAL A 610 18.45 -41.95 -11.70
CA VAL A 610 18.81 -42.94 -10.71
C VAL A 610 18.92 -44.33 -11.36
N ASP A 611 19.88 -45.08 -10.93
CA ASP A 611 20.01 -46.48 -11.34
C ASP A 611 19.11 -47.39 -10.49
N VAL A 612 18.17 -48.07 -11.16
CA VAL A 612 17.33 -49.09 -10.52
C VAL A 612 17.52 -50.40 -11.32
N ASN A 613 18.09 -51.37 -10.68
CA ASN A 613 18.37 -52.70 -11.28
C ASN A 613 19.18 -52.64 -12.59
N GLY A 614 20.15 -51.72 -12.71
CA GLY A 614 20.99 -51.60 -13.89
C GLY A 614 20.38 -50.79 -15.03
N THR A 615 19.24 -50.15 -14.80
CA THR A 615 18.59 -49.23 -15.75
C THR A 615 18.45 -47.84 -15.13
N TYR A 616 18.86 -46.80 -15.91
CA TYR A 616 18.78 -45.39 -15.46
C TYR A 616 17.44 -44.76 -15.80
N TYR A 617 16.79 -44.17 -14.81
CA TYR A 617 15.50 -43.51 -14.95
C TYR A 617 15.60 -42.03 -14.57
N SER A 618 15.11 -41.17 -15.44
CA SER A 618 15.10 -39.70 -15.24
C SER A 618 13.68 -39.12 -15.09
N ASN A 619 12.67 -39.94 -15.21
CA ASN A 619 11.26 -39.50 -15.07
C ASN A 619 10.62 -40.20 -13.87
N ALA A 620 9.64 -39.55 -13.27
CA ALA A 620 8.81 -40.15 -12.23
C ALA A 620 8.13 -41.37 -12.83
N LEU A 621 8.37 -42.49 -12.21
CA LEU A 621 7.92 -43.81 -12.72
C LEU A 621 7.81 -44.79 -11.55
N THR A 622 6.88 -45.68 -11.65
CA THR A 622 6.82 -46.86 -10.76
C THR A 622 7.20 -48.08 -11.55
N LEU A 623 8.21 -48.78 -11.05
CA LEU A 623 8.61 -50.05 -11.56
C LEU A 623 8.02 -51.14 -10.66
N VAL A 624 7.52 -52.19 -11.26
CA VAL A 624 6.99 -53.34 -10.55
C VAL A 624 7.76 -54.57 -11.04
N ASP A 625 8.69 -55.02 -10.21
CA ASP A 625 9.48 -56.23 -10.49
C ASP A 625 8.91 -57.39 -9.66
N VAL A 626 8.58 -58.49 -10.35
CA VAL A 626 8.10 -59.70 -9.71
C VAL A 626 9.23 -60.71 -9.66
N TYR A 627 9.59 -61.14 -8.45
CA TYR A 627 10.61 -62.15 -8.23
C TYR A 627 9.94 -63.39 -7.65
N THR A 628 10.17 -64.56 -8.26
CA THR A 628 9.70 -65.83 -7.72
C THR A 628 10.69 -66.29 -6.66
N ALA A 629 10.22 -66.32 -5.39
CA ALA A 629 11.04 -66.81 -4.29
C ALA A 629 11.28 -68.35 -4.40
N ALA A 630 12.31 -68.82 -3.70
CA ALA A 630 12.70 -70.23 -3.75
C ALA A 630 11.63 -71.23 -3.19
N ASN A 631 10.65 -70.74 -2.48
CA ASN A 631 9.49 -71.43 -1.97
C ASN A 631 8.29 -71.50 -2.94
N GLY A 632 8.42 -70.84 -4.13
CA GLY A 632 7.39 -70.75 -5.16
C GLY A 632 6.38 -69.63 -4.98
N ASP A 633 6.53 -68.75 -3.95
CA ASP A 633 5.70 -67.59 -3.76
C ASP A 633 6.31 -66.41 -4.51
N ASP A 634 5.51 -65.65 -5.24
CA ASP A 634 5.96 -64.44 -5.89
C ASP A 634 6.12 -63.31 -4.88
N SER A 635 7.29 -62.65 -4.86
CA SER A 635 7.49 -61.40 -4.14
C SER A 635 7.59 -60.24 -5.11
N THR A 636 6.80 -59.21 -4.86
CA THR A 636 6.76 -58.01 -5.69
C THR A 636 7.61 -56.90 -5.06
N VAL A 637 8.58 -56.39 -5.81
CA VAL A 637 9.35 -55.21 -5.43
C VAL A 637 8.81 -54.02 -6.23
N ILE A 638 8.32 -53.04 -5.53
CA ILE A 638 7.82 -51.79 -6.13
C ILE A 638 8.88 -50.73 -5.89
N SER A 639 9.41 -50.18 -6.98
CA SER A 639 10.38 -49.10 -6.95
C SER A 639 9.70 -47.79 -7.40
N HIS A 640 9.55 -46.83 -6.51
CA HIS A 640 9.04 -45.51 -6.83
C HIS A 640 10.20 -44.57 -7.15
N ILE A 641 10.19 -43.99 -8.32
CA ILE A 641 11.10 -42.92 -8.71
C ILE A 641 10.30 -41.61 -8.67
N VAL A 642 10.67 -40.77 -7.74
CA VAL A 642 10.07 -39.46 -7.55
C VAL A 642 11.02 -38.42 -8.11
N VAL A 643 10.58 -37.70 -9.12
CA VAL A 643 11.37 -36.58 -9.63
C VAL A 643 10.99 -35.33 -8.84
N LEU A 644 11.91 -34.86 -8.06
CA LEU A 644 11.74 -33.62 -7.32
C LEU A 644 11.70 -32.44 -8.30
N PRO A 645 10.67 -31.60 -8.24
CA PRO A 645 10.56 -30.47 -9.17
C PRO A 645 11.73 -29.51 -9.01
N GLN A 646 12.19 -28.97 -10.11
CA GLN A 646 13.14 -27.88 -10.07
C GLN A 646 12.49 -26.68 -9.39
N ASN A 647 13.06 -26.20 -8.31
CA ASN A 647 12.64 -24.98 -7.66
C ASN A 647 13.01 -23.79 -8.55
N ILE A 648 12.03 -23.06 -9.06
CA ILE A 648 12.24 -21.84 -9.81
C ILE A 648 11.81 -20.68 -8.93
N SER A 649 12.78 -19.84 -8.58
CA SER A 649 12.54 -18.59 -7.86
C SER A 649 12.69 -17.43 -8.82
N ASN A 650 11.64 -16.65 -8.98
CA ASN A 650 11.66 -15.44 -9.79
C ASN A 650 11.78 -14.21 -8.88
N GLN A 651 12.76 -13.38 -9.16
CA GLN A 651 12.93 -12.12 -8.45
C GLN A 651 13.11 -10.97 -9.45
N SER A 652 12.59 -9.82 -9.08
CA SER A 652 12.82 -8.57 -9.81
C SER A 652 13.49 -7.59 -8.87
N ILE A 653 14.67 -7.18 -9.22
CA ILE A 653 15.53 -6.32 -8.38
C ILE A 653 15.81 -5.05 -9.15
N GLN A 654 15.75 -3.94 -8.44
CA GLN A 654 16.14 -2.63 -8.96
C GLN A 654 17.36 -2.16 -8.16
N LEU A 655 18.40 -1.75 -8.87
CA LEU A 655 19.65 -1.22 -8.31
C LEU A 655 19.95 0.14 -8.90
N CYS A 656 20.72 0.89 -8.17
CA CYS A 656 21.29 2.13 -8.65
C CYS A 656 22.54 1.89 -9.50
N ALA A 657 22.85 2.83 -10.37
CA ALA A 657 24.08 2.77 -11.18
C ALA A 657 25.33 2.63 -10.31
N GLY A 658 26.13 1.63 -10.60
CA GLY A 658 27.34 1.32 -9.82
C GLY A 658 27.16 0.26 -8.74
N ASP A 659 25.94 -0.09 -8.38
CA ASP A 659 25.66 -1.19 -7.48
C ASP A 659 25.75 -2.55 -8.19
N SER A 660 25.84 -3.59 -7.42
CA SER A 660 25.88 -4.97 -7.91
C SER A 660 24.96 -5.87 -7.13
N LEU A 661 24.39 -6.83 -7.82
CA LEU A 661 23.61 -7.90 -7.24
C LEU A 661 24.44 -9.18 -7.21
N ILE A 662 24.48 -9.83 -6.07
CA ILE A 662 25.12 -11.14 -5.91
C ILE A 662 24.00 -12.20 -5.80
N VAL A 663 24.06 -13.18 -6.69
CA VAL A 663 23.18 -14.36 -6.64
C VAL A 663 24.08 -15.60 -6.63
N GLY A 664 24.14 -16.28 -5.49
CA GLY A 664 25.11 -17.36 -5.28
C GLY A 664 26.55 -16.88 -5.44
N THR A 665 27.23 -17.33 -6.50
CA THR A 665 28.60 -16.88 -6.85
C THR A 665 28.64 -15.87 -7.99
N SER A 666 27.49 -15.60 -8.62
CA SER A 666 27.38 -14.69 -9.77
C SER A 666 27.19 -13.26 -9.30
N VAL A 667 27.84 -12.32 -9.98
CA VAL A 667 27.72 -10.88 -9.67
C VAL A 667 27.27 -10.14 -10.92
N TYR A 668 26.18 -9.39 -10.81
CA TYR A 668 25.54 -8.69 -11.92
C TYR A 668 25.55 -7.19 -11.70
N PHE A 669 25.90 -6.44 -12.74
CA PHE A 669 26.06 -4.98 -12.73
C PHE A 669 25.21 -4.29 -13.79
N LEU A 670 24.57 -5.03 -14.69
CA LEU A 670 23.85 -4.48 -15.84
C LEU A 670 22.38 -4.91 -15.81
N THR A 671 21.52 -4.08 -16.36
CA THR A 671 20.15 -4.45 -16.61
C THR A 671 20.09 -5.68 -17.51
N GLY A 672 19.34 -6.69 -17.09
CA GLY A 672 19.22 -7.93 -17.83
C GLY A 672 18.40 -8.98 -17.10
N ALA A 673 18.09 -10.04 -17.84
CA ALA A 673 17.52 -11.25 -17.26
C ALA A 673 18.66 -12.26 -17.06
N TYR A 674 18.82 -12.71 -15.84
CA TYR A 674 19.87 -13.64 -15.42
C TYR A 674 19.26 -14.91 -14.86
N SER A 675 20.01 -15.98 -14.97
CA SER A 675 19.57 -17.29 -14.51
C SER A 675 20.74 -18.00 -13.82
N ASP A 676 20.60 -18.22 -12.52
CA ASP A 676 21.60 -18.85 -11.68
C ASP A 676 21.08 -20.17 -11.15
N THR A 677 21.95 -21.16 -11.14
CA THR A 677 21.65 -22.44 -10.53
C THR A 677 22.31 -22.52 -9.16
N LEU A 678 21.50 -22.71 -8.12
CA LEU A 678 21.93 -22.82 -6.74
C LEU A 678 21.55 -24.20 -6.18
N LEU A 679 22.43 -24.79 -5.39
CA LEU A 679 22.13 -26.03 -4.70
C LEU A 679 21.14 -25.75 -3.55
N ALA A 680 19.97 -26.34 -3.61
CA ALA A 680 18.97 -26.24 -2.54
C ALA A 680 19.27 -27.17 -1.37
N ALA A 681 18.61 -26.96 -0.24
CA ALA A 681 18.79 -27.76 0.98
C ALA A 681 18.42 -29.25 0.81
N ASN A 682 17.62 -29.58 -0.19
CA ASN A 682 17.27 -30.96 -0.55
C ASN A 682 18.29 -31.63 -1.48
N GLY A 683 19.38 -30.95 -1.82
CA GLY A 683 20.43 -31.46 -2.69
C GLY A 683 20.15 -31.32 -4.19
N CYS A 684 18.99 -30.77 -4.59
CA CYS A 684 18.64 -30.52 -5.98
C CYS A 684 18.97 -29.10 -6.40
N ASP A 685 19.24 -28.94 -7.69
CA ASP A 685 19.48 -27.61 -8.25
C ASP A 685 18.19 -26.78 -8.27
N SER A 686 18.26 -25.59 -7.76
CA SER A 686 17.23 -24.58 -7.89
C SER A 686 17.64 -23.48 -8.86
N LEU A 687 16.73 -23.09 -9.73
CA LEU A 687 16.94 -22.03 -10.71
C LEU A 687 16.44 -20.70 -10.15
N VAL A 688 17.32 -19.74 -10.00
CA VAL A 688 16.97 -18.38 -9.64
C VAL A 688 16.96 -17.53 -10.90
N GLN A 689 15.79 -17.10 -11.32
CA GLN A 689 15.63 -16.17 -12.44
C GLN A 689 15.54 -14.74 -11.90
N THR A 690 16.48 -13.93 -12.25
CA THR A 690 16.60 -12.57 -11.80
C THR A 690 16.37 -11.61 -12.96
N LEU A 691 15.35 -10.78 -12.85
CA LEU A 691 15.19 -9.62 -13.72
C LEU A 691 15.79 -8.41 -13.00
N LEU A 692 16.96 -8.01 -13.45
CA LEU A 692 17.70 -6.91 -12.86
C LEU A 692 17.47 -5.65 -13.69
N PHE A 693 17.07 -4.57 -13.02
CA PHE A 693 17.03 -3.24 -13.59
C PHE A 693 18.06 -2.37 -12.86
N VAL A 694 19.01 -1.84 -13.61
CA VAL A 694 20.01 -0.91 -13.08
C VAL A 694 19.68 0.46 -13.64
N GLY A 695 19.51 1.43 -12.76
CA GLY A 695 19.22 2.81 -13.10
C GLY A 695 20.38 3.47 -13.87
N ASP A 696 20.06 4.55 -14.54
CA ASP A 696 21.08 5.33 -15.27
C ASP A 696 22.01 6.08 -14.29
N VAL A 697 23.21 6.33 -14.75
CA VAL A 697 24.17 7.16 -13.99
C VAL A 697 23.68 8.61 -13.99
N PHE A 698 23.56 9.21 -12.83
CA PHE A 698 23.21 10.61 -12.71
C PHE A 698 24.33 11.50 -13.31
N ASN A 699 23.89 12.54 -14.00
CA ASN A 699 24.80 13.64 -14.33
C ASN A 699 24.94 14.55 -13.08
N THR A 700 25.95 14.27 -12.28
CA THR A 700 26.19 14.99 -11.02
C THR A 700 26.89 16.34 -11.20
N SER A 701 27.05 16.82 -12.43
CA SER A 701 27.66 18.13 -12.68
C SER A 701 26.68 19.28 -12.36
N VAL A 702 27.24 20.37 -11.87
CA VAL A 702 26.53 21.62 -11.58
C VAL A 702 27.12 22.75 -12.39
N THR A 703 26.30 23.53 -13.04
CA THR A 703 26.72 24.77 -13.70
C THR A 703 26.43 25.94 -12.78
N SER A 704 27.40 26.79 -12.59
CA SER A 704 27.23 28.07 -11.87
C SER A 704 27.19 29.24 -12.84
N ASN A 705 26.25 30.13 -12.66
CA ASN A 705 26.14 31.36 -13.43
C ASN A 705 26.01 32.57 -12.47
N ILE A 706 26.62 33.67 -12.86
CA ILE A 706 26.61 34.90 -12.06
C ILE A 706 25.95 35.96 -12.91
N THR A 707 24.87 36.54 -12.43
CA THR A 707 24.20 37.68 -13.08
C THR A 707 24.07 38.83 -12.06
N GLY A 708 24.90 39.83 -12.21
CA GLY A 708 25.02 40.90 -11.20
C GLY A 708 25.65 40.39 -9.90
N SER A 709 24.95 40.52 -8.79
CA SER A 709 25.36 40.00 -7.46
C SER A 709 24.72 38.68 -7.11
N THR A 710 24.01 38.03 -8.00
CA THR A 710 23.29 36.79 -7.73
C THR A 710 24.01 35.62 -8.37
N TYR A 711 24.38 34.65 -7.55
CA TYR A 711 24.81 33.33 -7.99
C TYR A 711 23.59 32.42 -8.23
N THR A 712 23.63 31.70 -9.31
CA THR A 712 22.64 30.65 -9.60
C THR A 712 23.38 29.39 -9.94
N LEU A 713 23.14 28.36 -9.16
CA LEU A 713 23.61 27.00 -9.38
C LEU A 713 22.52 26.21 -10.11
N SER A 714 22.87 25.44 -11.11
CA SER A 714 21.95 24.61 -11.88
C SER A 714 22.49 23.17 -11.93
N ALA A 715 21.73 22.24 -11.43
CA ALA A 715 22.00 20.81 -11.60
C ALA A 715 21.74 20.41 -13.06
N ASN A 716 22.70 19.76 -13.71
CA ASN A 716 22.63 19.46 -15.13
C ASN A 716 21.84 18.17 -15.44
N GLN A 717 21.49 17.38 -14.42
CA GLN A 717 20.58 16.24 -14.55
C GLN A 717 19.16 16.75 -14.81
N LEU A 718 18.48 16.11 -15.77
CA LEU A 718 17.07 16.40 -16.09
C LEU A 718 16.19 15.21 -15.68
N GLY A 719 14.91 15.48 -15.43
CA GLY A 719 13.92 14.41 -15.16
C GLY A 719 13.97 13.80 -13.78
N THR A 720 14.65 14.44 -12.82
CA THR A 720 14.75 14.00 -11.42
C THR A 720 14.08 15.00 -10.48
N THR A 721 13.88 14.63 -9.25
CA THR A 721 13.61 15.60 -8.18
C THR A 721 14.94 16.12 -7.63
N TYR A 722 14.94 17.33 -7.14
CA TYR A 722 16.12 18.05 -6.70
C TYR A 722 15.94 18.43 -5.24
N GLN A 723 17.02 18.38 -4.47
CA GLN A 723 17.07 18.94 -3.15
C GLN A 723 18.47 19.50 -2.91
N TRP A 724 18.61 20.82 -2.87
CA TRP A 724 19.88 21.43 -2.56
C TRP A 724 20.21 21.31 -1.08
N ILE A 725 21.46 21.03 -0.82
CA ILE A 725 22.01 20.82 0.51
C ILE A 725 23.20 21.74 0.73
N ASN A 726 23.44 22.09 1.97
CA ASN A 726 24.68 22.74 2.38
C ASN A 726 25.73 21.65 2.67
N CYS A 727 26.82 21.64 1.89
CA CYS A 727 27.84 20.60 1.99
C CYS A 727 28.60 20.58 3.33
N LEU A 728 28.67 21.71 4.04
CA LEU A 728 29.36 21.78 5.33
C LEU A 728 28.53 21.13 6.45
N THR A 729 27.22 21.23 6.36
CA THR A 729 26.31 20.69 7.38
C THR A 729 25.64 19.38 6.97
N GLY A 730 25.63 19.07 5.67
CA GLY A 730 24.86 17.97 5.08
C GLY A 730 23.34 18.16 5.10
N ASN A 731 22.85 19.30 5.58
CA ASN A 731 21.42 19.56 5.73
C ASN A 731 20.79 20.04 4.44
N ALA A 732 19.58 19.60 4.20
CA ALA A 732 18.73 20.09 3.12
C ALA A 732 18.39 21.56 3.36
N ILE A 733 18.44 22.34 2.27
CA ILE A 733 18.06 23.76 2.29
C ILE A 733 16.55 23.81 2.04
N ASN A 734 15.81 24.30 3.03
CA ASN A 734 14.36 24.29 2.99
C ASN A 734 13.82 25.11 1.80
N GLY A 735 12.95 24.49 1.00
CA GLY A 735 12.36 25.09 -0.20
C GLY A 735 13.27 25.12 -1.43
N ALA A 736 14.53 24.66 -1.35
CA ALA A 736 15.44 24.58 -2.49
C ALA A 736 15.32 23.23 -3.21
N ASN A 737 14.19 23.01 -3.85
CA ASN A 737 13.84 21.76 -4.52
C ASN A 737 13.65 21.91 -6.05
N ALA A 738 14.07 23.01 -6.61
CA ALA A 738 14.12 23.23 -8.04
C ALA A 738 15.47 22.80 -8.64
N GLN A 739 15.53 22.59 -9.94
CA GLN A 739 16.77 22.32 -10.67
C GLN A 739 17.83 23.39 -10.47
N THR A 740 17.40 24.62 -10.24
CA THR A 740 18.27 25.77 -9.98
C THR A 740 18.13 26.24 -8.54
N PHE A 741 19.23 26.71 -7.98
CA PHE A 741 19.29 27.27 -6.63
C PHE A 741 20.16 28.52 -6.63
N SER A 742 19.70 29.57 -5.95
CA SER A 742 20.46 30.80 -5.76
C SER A 742 20.82 30.99 -4.29
N PRO A 743 22.07 30.68 -3.91
CA PRO A 743 22.52 30.83 -2.53
C PRO A 743 22.45 32.30 -2.07
N THR A 744 22.01 32.49 -0.84
CA THR A 744 21.96 33.85 -0.19
C THR A 744 23.08 34.05 0.82
N GLU A 745 23.87 33.01 1.10
CA GLU A 745 24.97 33.00 2.06
C GLU A 745 26.19 32.34 1.44
N ASN A 746 27.39 32.72 1.91
CA ASN A 746 28.61 32.01 1.53
C ASN A 746 28.56 30.59 2.08
N GLY A 747 28.95 29.66 1.27
CA GLY A 747 28.89 28.25 1.64
C GLY A 747 29.29 27.34 0.50
N SER A 748 29.22 26.07 0.75
CA SER A 748 29.40 25.06 -0.27
C SER A 748 28.10 24.29 -0.45
N TYR A 749 27.65 24.18 -1.68
CA TYR A 749 26.30 23.66 -1.98
C TYR A 749 26.37 22.54 -3.00
N ALA A 750 25.57 21.52 -2.79
CA ALA A 750 25.36 20.43 -3.71
C ALA A 750 23.87 20.15 -3.88
N CYS A 751 23.51 19.45 -4.91
CA CYS A 751 22.14 19.03 -5.15
C CYS A 751 22.01 17.49 -5.03
N VAL A 752 21.15 17.02 -4.19
CA VAL A 752 20.71 15.64 -4.17
C VAL A 752 19.70 15.45 -5.29
N LEU A 753 19.99 14.51 -6.16
CA LEU A 753 19.19 14.13 -7.32
C LEU A 753 18.47 12.81 -6.97
N PHE A 754 17.19 12.70 -7.25
CA PHE A 754 16.43 11.50 -6.97
C PHE A 754 15.42 11.25 -8.10
N ASP A 755 15.46 10.09 -8.71
CA ASP A 755 14.61 9.68 -9.83
C ASP A 755 13.38 8.85 -9.44
N GLY A 756 13.14 8.68 -8.14
CA GLY A 756 12.09 7.82 -7.58
C GLY A 756 12.61 6.47 -7.08
N LEU A 757 13.81 6.08 -7.44
CA LEU A 757 14.48 4.86 -7.01
C LEU A 757 15.85 5.13 -6.41
N CYS A 758 16.70 5.82 -7.16
CA CYS A 758 18.10 6.08 -6.83
C CYS A 758 18.30 7.55 -6.52
N SER A 759 19.30 7.79 -5.68
CA SER A 759 19.73 9.15 -5.40
C SER A 759 21.23 9.26 -5.57
N ASP A 760 21.67 10.38 -6.08
CA ASP A 760 23.08 10.76 -6.12
C ASP A 760 23.18 12.23 -5.75
N THR A 761 24.38 12.66 -5.42
CA THR A 761 24.63 14.03 -4.99
C THR A 761 25.68 14.65 -5.90
N THR A 762 25.40 15.83 -6.40
CA THR A 762 26.36 16.57 -7.22
C THR A 762 27.60 16.92 -6.42
N GLU A 763 28.65 17.27 -7.11
CA GLU A 763 29.82 17.87 -6.46
C GLU A 763 29.42 19.16 -5.71
N CYS A 764 30.18 19.45 -4.66
CA CYS A 764 29.97 20.64 -3.86
C CYS A 764 30.59 21.86 -4.54
N ILE A 765 29.78 22.86 -4.82
CA ILE A 765 30.22 24.15 -5.39
C ILE A 765 30.37 25.17 -4.28
N ALA A 766 31.59 25.65 -4.09
CA ALA A 766 31.89 26.65 -3.07
C ALA A 766 31.55 28.06 -3.57
N ILE A 767 30.80 28.81 -2.79
CA ILE A 767 30.45 30.22 -2.98
C ILE A 767 31.06 31.03 -1.84
N ASN A 768 32.06 31.84 -2.15
CA ASN A 768 32.89 32.54 -1.14
C ASN A 768 32.66 34.03 -1.10
N ASP A 769 31.90 34.59 -2.03
CA ASP A 769 31.78 36.06 -2.23
C ASP A 769 30.40 36.65 -1.87
N LEU A 770 29.59 35.94 -1.11
CA LEU A 770 28.37 36.47 -0.50
C LEU A 770 28.70 36.86 0.95
N GLY A 771 28.90 38.13 1.23
CA GLY A 771 29.52 38.67 2.45
C GLY A 771 28.99 38.22 3.82
N THR A 772 29.94 37.98 4.68
CA THR A 772 30.11 38.10 6.14
C THR A 772 29.56 37.04 7.10
N GLU A 773 30.58 36.47 7.77
CA GLU A 773 30.82 36.04 9.16
C GLU A 773 30.06 34.85 9.75
N GLN A 774 30.75 33.79 9.94
CA GLN A 774 31.58 33.12 10.94
C GLN A 774 30.89 32.75 12.28
N LEU A 775 30.86 31.43 12.60
CA LEU A 775 31.29 30.94 13.93
C LEU A 775 31.73 29.47 13.87
N LEU A 776 32.96 29.25 14.36
CA LEU A 776 33.68 27.98 14.48
C LEU A 776 33.23 27.16 15.67
N PHE A 777 33.16 25.83 15.50
CA PHE A 777 33.38 24.87 16.56
C PHE A 777 34.47 23.85 16.18
N GLY A 778 35.41 23.60 17.15
CA GLY A 778 36.53 22.73 16.97
C GLY A 778 36.17 21.27 16.74
N SER A 779 37.06 20.54 16.14
CA SER A 779 36.88 19.12 15.76
C SER A 779 36.64 18.23 16.99
N VAL A 780 35.48 17.61 17.06
CA VAL A 780 35.19 16.54 18.00
C VAL A 780 35.52 15.21 17.34
N GLN A 781 36.33 14.37 17.98
CA GLN A 781 36.73 13.07 17.47
C GLN A 781 36.37 11.94 18.43
N LEU A 782 35.83 10.87 17.88
CA LEU A 782 35.46 9.66 18.60
C LEU A 782 36.37 8.50 18.13
N PHE A 783 37.08 7.88 19.05
CA PHE A 783 38.02 6.77 18.74
C PHE A 783 38.21 5.79 19.90
N PRO A 784 38.50 4.51 19.63
CA PRO A 784 38.45 3.90 18.33
C PRO A 784 36.99 3.83 17.79
N ASN A 785 36.80 4.02 16.50
CA ASN A 785 35.55 3.83 15.83
C ASN A 785 35.81 3.19 14.46
N PRO A 786 35.56 1.91 14.30
CA PRO A 786 34.74 1.02 15.14
C PRO A 786 35.30 0.74 16.55
N SER A 787 34.39 0.49 17.50
CA SER A 787 34.70 0.16 18.91
C SER A 787 34.30 -1.30 19.19
N GLU A 788 35.16 -2.02 19.93
CA GLU A 788 34.81 -3.37 20.40
C GLU A 788 34.09 -3.36 21.77
N ASN A 789 34.60 -2.61 22.71
CA ASN A 789 34.03 -2.57 24.08
C ASN A 789 34.25 -1.24 24.81
N SER A 790 34.92 -0.30 24.16
CA SER A 790 35.16 1.03 24.73
C SER A 790 35.59 2.03 23.66
N PHE A 791 35.26 3.29 23.86
CA PHE A 791 35.65 4.41 23.03
C PHE A 791 35.92 5.65 23.90
N THR A 792 36.57 6.64 23.30
CA THR A 792 36.84 7.94 23.92
C THR A 792 36.40 9.05 22.98
N ILE A 793 35.90 10.15 23.53
CA ILE A 793 35.57 11.35 22.75
C ILE A 793 36.59 12.43 23.11
N ASN A 794 37.34 12.90 22.12
CA ASN A 794 38.29 14.01 22.28
C ASN A 794 37.61 15.31 21.86
N ILE A 795 37.61 16.28 22.77
CA ILE A 795 36.97 17.59 22.55
C ILE A 795 37.98 18.65 22.98
N GLN A 796 38.24 19.59 22.10
CA GLN A 796 39.11 20.73 22.37
C GLN A 796 38.33 21.86 23.09
N GLN A 797 37.74 21.55 24.23
CA GLN A 797 37.03 22.53 25.05
C GLN A 797 37.22 22.19 26.54
N GLU A 798 37.50 23.17 27.39
CA GLU A 798 37.51 23.01 28.85
C GLU A 798 36.07 22.96 29.37
N GLY A 799 35.74 21.90 30.12
CA GLY A 799 34.45 21.70 30.77
C GLY A 799 33.86 20.31 30.53
N THR A 800 32.84 19.99 31.29
CA THR A 800 32.08 18.73 31.14
C THR A 800 30.93 18.90 30.16
N ILE A 801 30.61 17.82 29.44
CA ILE A 801 29.50 17.73 28.47
C ILE A 801 28.59 16.58 28.84
N ASP A 802 27.36 16.60 28.40
CA ASP A 802 26.43 15.49 28.53
C ASP A 802 26.44 14.65 27.26
N LEU A 803 26.61 13.33 27.43
CA LEU A 803 26.62 12.35 26.34
C LEU A 803 25.40 11.43 26.46
N SER A 804 24.63 11.34 25.41
CA SER A 804 23.58 10.33 25.27
C SER A 804 23.85 9.47 24.04
N ILE A 805 23.75 8.15 24.19
CA ILE A 805 24.00 7.19 23.11
C ILE A 805 22.69 6.47 22.77
N TYR A 806 22.37 6.45 21.50
CA TYR A 806 21.15 5.88 20.97
C TYR A 806 21.45 4.73 20.01
N ASN A 807 20.68 3.68 20.06
CA ASN A 807 20.73 2.60 19.08
C ASN A 807 20.08 3.01 17.75
N SER A 808 20.12 2.12 16.76
CA SER A 808 19.53 2.35 15.43
C SER A 808 17.99 2.52 15.43
N GLN A 809 17.32 2.20 16.54
CA GLN A 809 15.88 2.36 16.73
C GLN A 809 15.52 3.66 17.47
N GLY A 810 16.54 4.48 17.81
CA GLY A 810 16.36 5.74 18.51
C GLY A 810 16.14 5.61 20.02
N GLN A 811 16.37 4.44 20.59
CA GLN A 811 16.29 4.23 22.03
C GLN A 811 17.62 4.63 22.67
N GLU A 812 17.59 5.37 23.77
CA GLU A 812 18.76 5.71 24.57
C GLU A 812 19.27 4.45 25.27
N VAL A 813 20.52 4.08 24.98
CA VAL A 813 21.17 2.88 25.53
C VAL A 813 22.21 3.20 26.59
N MET A 814 22.65 4.45 26.64
CA MET A 814 23.58 4.94 27.67
C MET A 814 23.48 6.47 27.75
N ASN A 815 23.52 6.98 28.97
CA ASN A 815 23.62 8.40 29.26
C ASN A 815 24.75 8.65 30.26
N ILE A 816 25.64 9.59 29.98
CA ILE A 816 26.77 9.96 30.79
C ILE A 816 26.72 11.46 30.98
N PRO A 817 26.14 11.94 32.08
CA PRO A 817 26.15 13.36 32.42
C PRO A 817 27.55 13.78 32.90
N SER A 818 27.94 14.98 32.56
CA SER A 818 29.22 15.60 32.98
C SER A 818 30.48 14.83 32.55
N TYR A 819 30.46 14.28 31.31
CA TYR A 819 31.64 13.62 30.73
C TYR A 819 32.78 14.60 30.51
N SER A 820 34.00 14.24 30.98
CA SER A 820 35.22 14.99 30.72
C SER A 820 35.91 14.46 29.46
N GLY A 821 36.21 15.32 28.49
CA GLY A 821 36.84 14.92 27.25
C GLY A 821 38.13 14.07 27.47
N GLY A 822 38.24 12.95 26.77
CA GLY A 822 39.32 12.01 26.86
C GLY A 822 39.15 10.85 27.85
N GLU A 823 38.09 10.82 28.63
CA GLU A 823 37.73 9.67 29.49
C GLU A 823 37.31 8.46 28.65
N LEU A 824 37.63 7.26 29.15
CA LEU A 824 37.28 6.01 28.48
C LEU A 824 35.86 5.59 28.82
N VAL A 825 34.97 5.60 27.82
CA VAL A 825 33.61 5.07 27.96
C VAL A 825 33.62 3.59 27.65
N LYS A 826 33.33 2.75 28.64
CA LYS A 826 33.16 1.30 28.45
C LYS A 826 31.72 0.97 28.16
N HIS A 827 31.51 0.07 27.23
CA HIS A 827 30.19 -0.38 26.86
C HIS A 827 30.13 -1.90 26.63
N SER A 828 28.91 -2.44 26.67
CA SER A 828 28.63 -3.82 26.29
C SER A 828 27.51 -3.86 25.23
N PHE A 829 27.56 -2.92 24.30
CA PHE A 829 26.57 -2.85 23.22
C PHE A 829 26.74 -4.03 22.28
N VAL A 830 25.63 -4.49 21.71
CA VAL A 830 25.67 -5.48 20.64
C VAL A 830 26.24 -4.86 19.36
N PRO A 831 26.88 -5.63 18.47
CA PRO A 831 27.39 -5.11 17.22
C PRO A 831 26.33 -4.33 16.44
N GLY A 832 26.66 -3.13 16.00
CA GLY A 832 25.73 -2.25 15.32
C GLY A 832 26.16 -0.79 15.25
N ILE A 833 25.27 0.04 14.71
CA ILE A 833 25.48 1.48 14.57
C ILE A 833 24.73 2.19 15.70
N TYR A 834 25.44 3.09 16.38
CA TYR A 834 24.91 3.94 17.43
C TYR A 834 25.14 5.40 17.08
N THR A 835 24.31 6.27 17.61
CA THR A 835 24.47 7.72 17.49
C THR A 835 24.81 8.30 18.85
N VAL A 836 25.96 8.96 18.93
CA VAL A 836 26.39 9.67 20.13
C VAL A 836 25.98 11.11 20.01
N HIS A 837 25.12 11.58 20.89
CA HIS A 837 24.74 12.96 21.05
C HIS A 837 25.59 13.61 22.11
N ILE A 838 26.12 14.75 21.79
CA ILE A 838 26.96 15.56 22.65
C ILE A 838 26.24 16.87 22.88
N GLN A 839 25.85 17.15 24.12
CA GLN A 839 25.16 18.37 24.50
C GLN A 839 26.09 19.26 25.33
N THR A 840 26.18 20.51 24.97
CA THR A 840 26.88 21.56 25.71
C THR A 840 25.93 22.71 25.99
N THR A 841 26.33 23.65 26.83
CA THR A 841 25.57 24.88 27.10
C THR A 841 25.43 25.78 25.86
N ASN A 842 26.24 25.56 24.82
CA ASN A 842 26.34 26.41 23.62
C ASN A 842 25.87 25.70 22.33
N GLY A 843 25.36 24.47 22.40
CA GLY A 843 24.89 23.73 21.24
C GLY A 843 25.00 22.22 21.40
N PHE A 844 24.66 21.50 20.36
CA PHE A 844 24.78 20.04 20.33
C PHE A 844 25.52 19.56 19.07
N SER A 845 26.15 18.39 19.19
CA SER A 845 26.79 17.68 18.08
C SER A 845 26.36 16.22 18.07
N ARG A 846 26.42 15.58 16.91
CA ARG A 846 26.13 14.16 16.74
C ARG A 846 27.26 13.45 16.03
N LEU A 847 27.69 12.32 16.59
CA LEU A 847 28.72 11.46 16.01
C LEU A 847 28.14 10.06 15.82
N LYS A 848 28.68 9.36 14.86
CA LYS A 848 28.34 7.96 14.60
C LYS A 848 29.38 7.06 15.25
N LEU A 849 28.93 6.11 16.09
CA LEU A 849 29.74 5.06 16.68
C LEU A 849 29.37 3.72 16.03
N LEU A 850 30.33 3.05 15.48
CA LEU A 850 30.20 1.68 15.00
C LEU A 850 30.77 0.73 16.08
N VAL A 851 30.00 -0.25 16.50
CA VAL A 851 30.39 -1.30 17.46
C VAL A 851 30.52 -2.62 16.70
N LEU A 852 31.65 -3.31 16.88
CA LEU A 852 31.99 -4.58 16.25
C LEU A 852 31.52 -5.79 17.07
#